data_1d7b637c40f6d3397348ecce28ca4223
#
_entry.id   1d7b637c40f6d3397348ecce28ca4223
#
_cell.length_a   1.000
_cell.length_b   1.000
_cell.length_c   1.000
_cell.angle_alpha   90.00
_cell.angle_beta   90.00
_cell.angle_gamma   90.00
#
_symmetry.space_group_name_H-M   'P 1'
#
loop_
_entity.id
_entity.type
_entity.pdbx_description
1 polymer ?
#
loop_
_entity_poly.entity_id
_entity_poly.type
_entity_poly.pdbx_seq_one_letter_code
_entity_poly.pdbx_strand_id
1 'polypeptide(L)'
;MDTKIISTITSHGPGYLNKDKETIVGFQTDKPFKRSLQPYGGIRMAMKACQDNGYEVDPEIVEFFTKHRKTHNAGVFDAYTPEMRACRSSHIITGLPDAYGRGRIIGDYRRIALYGVDALIQEKKEEKDSTRTIMYSDVIREREELSEQIRALEDLKELGNIYGFDISKPACDVREAIQWTYLGYLAAVKEQNGAAMSLGRTSTFLDIYSERDLKEGRYTEKEIQEFVDHFIMKLRLVKFARTPEYNELFSGDPTWVTESIGGIGIDGRHMVTKMSFRYLHTLQNLGTAPEPNLTVLWSTKLPENFKRFCAKTSIESSSIQYENDDLMRVTHGDDYAIACCVSSMRIGKEMQFFGARANLAKCLLYAINGGVDEISGKQVGPKYRPVTTEYLDFDDVMDKYKDMMKWLAKVYVNALNIIHYNHDKYSYERLQMALHDKKVTRWFATGIAGLSVVADSLSAIKYARVKAVRNDKGIVTDYIVEGDFPKYGNNDDRVDQLAADLVHTFMSYIKGNHTYRGGIPTTSILTITSNVVYGNNTGATPDGRKAGQPFAPGANPMHHRDSRGAVASLASVAKLPFRDAQDGISNTFSIIPGALGKDDQIFMGDLEVELNGCGGGCEAPTLFEGLDSEADIEES
;
A
#
# COMPACT_ATOMS: atom_id res chain seq x y z
N MET A 1 -28.71 -2.73 12.34
CA MET A 1 -27.97 -3.81 13.02
C MET A 1 -27.81 -3.43 14.48
N ASP A 2 -27.89 -4.37 15.40
CA ASP A 2 -27.62 -4.09 16.82
C ASP A 2 -26.10 -4.13 17.06
N THR A 3 -25.48 -3.00 17.27
CA THR A 3 -24.05 -2.86 17.53
C THR A 3 -23.65 -3.25 18.97
N LYS A 4 -24.63 -3.65 19.81
CA LYS A 4 -24.37 -4.19 21.16
C LYS A 4 -24.23 -5.71 21.18
N ILE A 5 -24.39 -6.38 20.05
CA ILE A 5 -24.19 -7.82 19.95
C ILE A 5 -22.71 -8.11 20.20
N ILE A 6 -22.45 -8.93 21.21
CA ILE A 6 -21.15 -9.44 21.54
C ILE A 6 -21.08 -10.89 21.05
N SER A 7 -20.12 -11.21 20.20
CA SER A 7 -19.90 -12.58 19.74
C SER A 7 -19.31 -13.46 20.85
N THR A 8 -19.44 -14.77 20.71
CA THR A 8 -18.88 -15.71 21.70
C THR A 8 -17.37 -15.65 21.82
N ILE A 9 -16.67 -15.17 20.79
CA ILE A 9 -15.21 -15.02 20.79
C ILE A 9 -14.74 -14.02 21.86
N THR A 10 -15.50 -12.99 22.13
CA THR A 10 -15.15 -11.98 23.15
C THR A 10 -15.36 -12.46 24.57
N SER A 11 -16.09 -13.56 24.78
CA SER A 11 -16.26 -14.21 26.08
C SER A 11 -15.10 -15.08 26.50
N HIS A 12 -14.11 -15.30 25.61
CA HIS A 12 -12.92 -16.07 25.87
C HIS A 12 -11.74 -15.15 26.17
N GLY A 13 -10.84 -15.60 27.05
CA GLY A 13 -9.62 -14.85 27.36
C GLY A 13 -8.65 -14.74 26.18
N PRO A 14 -7.62 -13.89 26.30
CA PRO A 14 -6.58 -13.76 25.26
C PRO A 14 -5.97 -15.11 24.87
N GLY A 15 -5.71 -15.29 23.58
CA GLY A 15 -5.15 -16.54 23.04
C GLY A 15 -6.19 -17.63 22.77
N TYR A 16 -7.48 -17.29 22.77
CA TYR A 16 -8.53 -18.22 22.36
C TYR A 16 -8.32 -18.72 20.94
N LEU A 17 -8.02 -19.99 20.82
CA LEU A 17 -7.99 -20.76 19.57
C LEU A 17 -8.35 -22.21 19.91
N ASN A 18 -9.58 -22.41 20.34
CA ASN A 18 -10.08 -23.75 20.64
C ASN A 18 -10.56 -24.38 19.33
N LYS A 19 -9.87 -25.43 18.88
CA LYS A 19 -10.16 -26.13 17.63
C LYS A 19 -11.62 -26.62 17.55
N ASP A 20 -12.20 -27.04 18.66
CA ASP A 20 -13.58 -27.56 18.69
C ASP A 20 -14.63 -26.45 18.59
N LYS A 21 -14.21 -25.19 18.74
CA LYS A 21 -15.06 -24.01 18.66
C LYS A 21 -14.75 -23.08 17.49
N GLU A 22 -13.75 -23.41 16.70
CA GLU A 22 -13.43 -22.63 15.50
C GLU A 22 -14.57 -22.71 14.49
N THR A 23 -15.07 -21.56 14.05
CA THR A 23 -16.11 -21.47 13.03
C THR A 23 -15.53 -21.27 11.64
N ILE A 24 -14.40 -20.54 11.53
CA ILE A 24 -13.60 -20.37 10.32
C ILE A 24 -12.23 -21.02 10.56
N VAL A 25 -11.89 -21.99 9.73
CA VAL A 25 -10.78 -22.93 9.96
C VAL A 25 -9.62 -22.64 9.01
N GLY A 26 -8.41 -22.88 9.45
CA GLY A 26 -7.18 -22.81 8.66
C GLY A 26 -6.15 -21.86 9.24
N PHE A 27 -4.86 -22.20 9.03
CA PHE A 27 -3.73 -21.39 9.43
C PHE A 27 -2.70 -21.30 8.31
N GLN A 28 -1.98 -20.18 8.25
CA GLN A 28 -0.83 -20.03 7.37
C GLN A 28 0.28 -21.05 7.66
N THR A 29 0.46 -21.40 8.93
CA THR A 29 1.46 -22.35 9.42
C THR A 29 0.78 -23.45 10.25
N ASP A 30 1.57 -24.39 10.78
CA ASP A 30 1.09 -25.50 11.61
C ASP A 30 0.66 -25.07 13.04
N LYS A 31 0.95 -23.82 13.43
CA LYS A 31 0.60 -23.29 14.75
C LYS A 31 0.16 -21.83 14.66
N PRO A 32 -0.77 -21.37 15.54
CA PRO A 32 -1.10 -19.96 15.67
C PRO A 32 0.14 -19.15 16.02
N PHE A 33 0.20 -17.90 15.51
CA PHE A 33 1.28 -16.94 15.75
C PHE A 33 2.68 -17.36 15.26
N LYS A 34 2.83 -18.55 14.68
CA LYS A 34 4.09 -18.96 14.07
C LYS A 34 4.27 -18.18 12.77
N ARG A 35 5.42 -17.53 12.63
CA ARG A 35 5.74 -16.77 11.44
C ARG A 35 6.15 -17.69 10.29
N SER A 36 5.70 -17.39 9.10
CA SER A 36 6.07 -18.10 7.89
C SER A 36 7.24 -17.43 7.21
N LEU A 37 8.04 -18.20 6.49
CA LEU A 37 9.19 -17.73 5.74
C LEU A 37 9.09 -18.22 4.30
N GLN A 38 9.32 -17.32 3.36
CA GLN A 38 9.29 -17.61 1.93
C GLN A 38 10.67 -17.40 1.30
N PRO A 39 11.40 -18.48 0.98
CA PRO A 39 12.76 -18.37 0.44
C PRO A 39 12.82 -17.88 -1.01
N TYR A 40 11.71 -17.74 -1.69
CA TYR A 40 11.65 -17.24 -3.08
C TYR A 40 12.24 -15.84 -3.25
N GLY A 41 12.13 -15.00 -2.23
CA GLY A 41 12.69 -13.66 -2.20
C GLY A 41 14.19 -13.61 -1.94
N GLY A 42 14.80 -14.74 -1.59
CA GLY A 42 16.23 -14.83 -1.35
C GLY A 42 16.57 -15.72 -0.15
N ILE A 43 17.21 -16.85 -0.40
CA ILE A 43 17.53 -17.82 0.67
C ILE A 43 18.42 -17.22 1.77
N ARG A 44 19.40 -16.36 1.43
CA ARG A 44 20.29 -15.73 2.42
C ARG A 44 19.53 -14.83 3.39
N MET A 45 18.58 -14.04 2.87
CA MET A 45 17.72 -13.18 3.70
C MET A 45 16.77 -14.03 4.55
N ALA A 46 16.25 -15.11 3.98
CA ALA A 46 15.42 -16.07 4.70
C ALA A 46 16.18 -16.72 5.86
N MET A 47 17.40 -17.18 5.64
CA MET A 47 18.29 -17.72 6.68
C MET A 47 18.54 -16.68 7.78
N LYS A 48 18.89 -15.45 7.40
CA LYS A 48 19.11 -14.38 8.37
C LYS A 48 17.87 -14.09 9.19
N ALA A 49 16.70 -14.00 8.56
CA ALA A 49 15.45 -13.78 9.26
C ALA A 49 15.12 -14.92 10.25
N CYS A 50 15.42 -16.18 9.90
CA CYS A 50 15.30 -17.30 10.85
C CYS A 50 16.23 -17.10 12.06
N GLN A 51 17.51 -16.87 11.82
CA GLN A 51 18.52 -16.70 12.87
C GLN A 51 18.18 -15.52 13.80
N ASP A 52 17.81 -14.38 13.23
CA ASP A 52 17.47 -13.17 14.00
C ASP A 52 16.20 -13.36 14.87
N ASN A 53 15.31 -14.28 14.49
CA ASN A 53 14.10 -14.61 15.24
C ASN A 53 14.25 -15.91 16.10
N GLY A 54 15.45 -16.47 16.21
CA GLY A 54 15.72 -17.65 17.01
C GLY A 54 15.18 -18.97 16.43
N TYR A 55 14.94 -19.04 15.12
CA TYR A 55 14.55 -20.27 14.43
C TYR A 55 15.76 -20.99 13.85
N GLU A 56 15.71 -22.31 13.90
CA GLU A 56 16.67 -23.15 13.18
C GLU A 56 16.38 -23.09 11.68
N VAL A 57 17.45 -23.09 10.90
CA VAL A 57 17.36 -23.09 9.44
C VAL A 57 17.42 -24.54 8.96
N ASP A 58 16.43 -24.97 8.20
CA ASP A 58 16.42 -26.30 7.58
C ASP A 58 17.52 -26.42 6.51
N PRO A 59 18.51 -27.30 6.72
CA PRO A 59 19.64 -27.42 5.82
C PRO A 59 19.26 -27.97 4.43
N GLU A 60 18.22 -28.80 4.32
CA GLU A 60 17.74 -29.33 3.04
C GLU A 60 17.14 -28.22 2.18
N ILE A 61 16.34 -27.33 2.80
CA ILE A 61 15.77 -26.16 2.13
C ILE A 61 16.88 -25.22 1.66
N VAL A 62 17.89 -24.97 2.49
CA VAL A 62 19.04 -24.14 2.13
C VAL A 62 19.78 -24.74 0.94
N GLU A 63 20.08 -26.04 0.98
CA GLU A 63 20.74 -26.72 -0.11
C GLU A 63 19.94 -26.62 -1.41
N PHE A 64 18.64 -26.89 -1.35
CA PHE A 64 17.75 -26.83 -2.50
C PHE A 64 17.75 -25.45 -3.17
N PHE A 65 17.55 -24.38 -2.39
CA PHE A 65 17.51 -23.01 -2.91
C PHE A 65 18.90 -22.42 -3.25
N THR A 66 19.98 -23.04 -2.78
CA THR A 66 21.34 -22.59 -3.10
C THR A 66 21.88 -23.30 -4.35
N LYS A 67 21.61 -24.60 -4.49
CA LYS A 67 22.20 -25.45 -5.54
C LYS A 67 21.27 -25.75 -6.69
N HIS A 68 19.96 -25.91 -6.43
CA HIS A 68 19.03 -26.49 -7.41
C HIS A 68 17.98 -25.50 -7.88
N ARG A 69 17.62 -24.48 -7.12
CA ARG A 69 16.59 -23.52 -7.46
C ARG A 69 17.10 -22.09 -7.33
N LYS A 70 17.00 -21.34 -8.43
CA LYS A 70 17.26 -19.90 -8.42
C LYS A 70 16.05 -19.16 -7.86
N THR A 71 16.28 -18.19 -6.95
CA THR A 71 15.25 -17.31 -6.44
C THR A 71 15.12 -16.07 -7.33
N HIS A 72 13.99 -15.32 -7.23
CA HIS A 72 13.88 -14.06 -7.94
C HIS A 72 14.94 -13.04 -7.47
N ASN A 73 15.25 -13.00 -6.19
CA ASN A 73 16.32 -12.16 -5.65
C ASN A 73 17.67 -12.44 -6.31
N ALA A 74 18.05 -13.72 -6.44
CA ALA A 74 19.27 -14.10 -7.14
C ALA A 74 19.24 -13.62 -8.60
N GLY A 75 18.10 -13.78 -9.30
CA GLY A 75 17.92 -13.32 -10.68
C GLY A 75 18.04 -11.81 -10.83
N VAL A 76 17.47 -11.05 -9.90
CA VAL A 76 17.55 -9.59 -9.87
C VAL A 76 19.01 -9.14 -9.69
N PHE A 77 19.71 -9.70 -8.69
CA PHE A 77 21.09 -9.30 -8.44
C PHE A 77 22.08 -9.75 -9.52
N ASP A 78 21.78 -10.82 -10.26
CA ASP A 78 22.57 -11.18 -11.45
C ASP A 78 22.43 -10.14 -12.58
N ALA A 79 21.25 -9.54 -12.70
CA ALA A 79 20.95 -8.59 -13.78
C ALA A 79 21.23 -7.11 -13.41
N TYR A 80 21.34 -6.77 -12.13
CA TYR A 80 21.62 -5.40 -11.70
C TYR A 80 22.98 -4.90 -12.20
N THR A 81 22.95 -3.72 -12.83
CA THR A 81 24.18 -3.00 -13.18
C THR A 81 24.90 -2.45 -11.94
N PRO A 82 26.21 -2.10 -12.01
CA PRO A 82 26.90 -1.42 -10.94
C PRO A 82 26.21 -0.11 -10.50
N GLU A 83 25.64 0.63 -11.44
CA GLU A 83 24.88 1.87 -11.21
C GLU A 83 23.63 1.60 -10.35
N MET A 84 22.83 0.59 -10.69
CA MET A 84 21.64 0.21 -9.92
C MET A 84 22.01 -0.23 -8.49
N ARG A 85 23.11 -0.98 -8.34
CA ARG A 85 23.63 -1.37 -7.03
C ARG A 85 24.08 -0.16 -6.20
N ALA A 86 24.73 0.82 -6.85
CA ALA A 86 25.12 2.06 -6.20
C ALA A 86 23.90 2.89 -5.76
N CYS A 87 22.88 3.01 -6.60
CA CYS A 87 21.63 3.69 -6.26
C CYS A 87 20.91 3.02 -5.09
N ARG A 88 20.88 1.67 -5.05
CA ARG A 88 20.30 0.92 -3.93
C ARG A 88 21.08 1.13 -2.64
N SER A 89 22.40 1.01 -2.68
CA SER A 89 23.26 1.12 -1.48
C SER A 89 23.40 2.55 -0.94
N SER A 90 23.17 3.57 -1.76
CA SER A 90 23.13 4.98 -1.32
C SER A 90 21.76 5.42 -0.82
N HIS A 91 20.76 4.55 -0.89
CA HIS A 91 19.37 4.85 -0.53
C HIS A 91 18.69 5.97 -1.36
N ILE A 92 19.20 6.28 -2.57
CA ILE A 92 18.46 7.16 -3.48
C ILE A 92 17.25 6.45 -4.09
N ILE A 93 17.29 5.12 -4.18
CA ILE A 93 16.14 4.25 -4.44
C ILE A 93 16.06 3.25 -3.27
N THR A 94 14.92 3.22 -2.57
CA THR A 94 14.76 2.43 -1.33
C THR A 94 13.50 1.59 -1.37
N GLY A 95 13.54 0.41 -0.71
CA GLY A 95 12.38 -0.47 -0.53
C GLY A 95 12.00 -1.28 -1.77
N LEU A 96 12.93 -1.44 -2.72
CA LEU A 96 12.70 -2.23 -3.93
C LEU A 96 12.26 -3.66 -3.59
N PRO A 97 11.25 -4.23 -4.29
CA PRO A 97 10.79 -5.60 -4.07
C PRO A 97 11.77 -6.63 -4.71
N ASP A 98 13.04 -6.47 -4.45
CA ASP A 98 14.11 -7.36 -4.92
C ASP A 98 14.38 -8.53 -3.96
N ALA A 99 13.80 -8.49 -2.76
CA ALA A 99 14.03 -9.48 -1.71
C ALA A 99 12.75 -10.05 -1.07
N TYR A 100 11.58 -9.59 -1.48
CA TYR A 100 10.29 -10.08 -1.02
C TYR A 100 9.31 -10.20 -2.19
N GLY A 101 8.12 -10.79 -1.97
CA GLY A 101 7.11 -10.98 -3.00
C GLY A 101 6.59 -9.67 -3.58
N ARG A 102 6.03 -9.72 -4.80
CA ARG A 102 5.56 -8.54 -5.52
C ARG A 102 4.53 -7.74 -4.71
N GLY A 103 3.53 -8.42 -4.16
CA GLY A 103 2.40 -7.77 -3.51
C GLY A 103 1.58 -6.91 -4.45
N ARG A 104 0.62 -6.18 -3.88
CA ARG A 104 -0.27 -5.28 -4.63
C ARG A 104 -0.98 -5.96 -5.80
N ILE A 105 -1.45 -7.16 -5.54
CA ILE A 105 -2.33 -7.96 -6.38
C ILE A 105 -3.52 -8.35 -5.51
N ILE A 106 -4.72 -7.99 -5.92
CA ILE A 106 -5.94 -8.38 -5.23
C ILE A 106 -6.65 -9.42 -6.09
N GLY A 107 -6.47 -10.71 -5.74
CA GLY A 107 -7.25 -11.79 -6.34
C GLY A 107 -8.74 -11.64 -5.96
N ASP A 108 -9.63 -11.91 -6.90
CA ASP A 108 -11.05 -11.90 -6.58
C ASP A 108 -11.45 -13.18 -5.82
N TYR A 109 -11.13 -13.22 -4.54
CA TYR A 109 -11.39 -14.36 -3.66
C TYR A 109 -12.89 -14.70 -3.55
N ARG A 110 -13.78 -13.76 -3.87
CA ARG A 110 -15.24 -13.95 -3.90
C ARG A 110 -15.65 -15.00 -4.94
N ARG A 111 -14.88 -15.13 -6.04
CA ARG A 111 -15.15 -16.10 -7.12
C ARG A 111 -15.20 -17.53 -6.62
N ILE A 112 -14.40 -17.87 -5.62
CA ILE A 112 -14.37 -19.22 -5.04
C ILE A 112 -15.70 -19.55 -4.40
N ALA A 113 -16.26 -18.63 -3.62
CA ALA A 113 -17.57 -18.82 -3.00
C ALA A 113 -18.72 -18.75 -4.00
N LEU A 114 -18.61 -17.90 -5.04
CA LEU A 114 -19.66 -17.72 -6.04
C LEU A 114 -19.77 -18.89 -7.02
N TYR A 115 -18.65 -19.43 -7.48
CA TYR A 115 -18.61 -20.36 -8.59
C TYR A 115 -18.11 -21.75 -8.21
N GLY A 116 -17.34 -21.88 -7.15
CA GLY A 116 -16.60 -23.08 -6.81
C GLY A 116 -15.35 -23.24 -7.69
N VAL A 117 -14.38 -24.01 -7.19
CA VAL A 117 -13.07 -24.14 -7.82
C VAL A 117 -13.15 -24.90 -9.17
N ASP A 118 -14.06 -25.86 -9.33
CA ASP A 118 -14.18 -26.62 -10.58
C ASP A 118 -14.61 -25.73 -11.75
N ALA A 119 -15.51 -24.77 -11.51
CA ALA A 119 -15.90 -23.81 -12.53
C ALA A 119 -14.73 -22.89 -12.93
N LEU A 120 -13.93 -22.44 -11.95
CA LEU A 120 -12.76 -21.61 -12.21
C LEU A 120 -11.67 -22.37 -13.00
N ILE A 121 -11.44 -23.65 -12.69
CA ILE A 121 -10.54 -24.51 -13.47
C ILE A 121 -11.02 -24.64 -14.92
N GLN A 122 -12.31 -24.83 -15.10
CA GLN A 122 -12.89 -24.94 -16.45
C GLN A 122 -12.74 -23.63 -17.24
N GLU A 123 -13.00 -22.48 -16.61
CA GLU A 123 -12.78 -21.15 -17.20
C GLU A 123 -11.33 -20.97 -17.68
N LYS A 124 -10.35 -21.31 -16.83
CA LYS A 124 -8.93 -21.19 -17.20
C LYS A 124 -8.50 -22.17 -18.32
N LYS A 125 -9.10 -23.34 -18.40
CA LYS A 125 -8.91 -24.27 -19.54
C LYS A 125 -9.43 -23.66 -20.84
N GLU A 126 -10.63 -23.10 -20.83
CA GLU A 126 -11.23 -22.41 -21.98
C GLU A 126 -10.43 -21.18 -22.40
N GLU A 127 -9.95 -20.39 -21.45
CA GLU A 127 -9.04 -19.28 -21.71
C GLU A 127 -7.76 -19.74 -22.42
N LYS A 128 -7.17 -20.85 -21.96
CA LYS A 128 -5.95 -21.42 -22.53
C LYS A 128 -6.20 -21.96 -23.95
N ASP A 129 -7.34 -22.60 -24.20
CA ASP A 129 -7.70 -23.14 -25.52
C ASP A 129 -8.02 -22.02 -26.51
N SER A 130 -8.55 -20.88 -26.04
CA SER A 130 -8.82 -19.69 -26.84
C SER A 130 -7.57 -18.84 -27.12
N THR A 131 -6.40 -19.19 -26.56
CA THR A 131 -5.15 -18.47 -26.79
C THR A 131 -4.66 -18.68 -28.23
N ARG A 132 -4.01 -17.68 -28.82
CA ARG A 132 -3.46 -17.71 -30.18
C ARG A 132 -2.62 -18.95 -30.43
N THR A 133 -2.67 -19.44 -31.67
CA THR A 133 -1.94 -20.66 -32.09
C THR A 133 -0.51 -20.39 -32.60
N ILE A 134 -0.21 -19.11 -32.92
CA ILE A 134 1.15 -18.71 -33.34
C ILE A 134 2.00 -18.52 -32.09
N MET A 135 3.01 -19.38 -31.92
CA MET A 135 3.86 -19.44 -30.73
C MET A 135 5.04 -18.47 -30.83
N TYR A 136 4.90 -17.30 -30.23
CA TYR A 136 6.00 -16.39 -29.92
C TYR A 136 6.07 -16.18 -28.40
N SER A 137 7.12 -15.54 -27.92
CA SER A 137 7.46 -15.47 -26.48
C SER A 137 6.28 -15.14 -25.56
N ASP A 138 5.46 -14.14 -25.94
CA ASP A 138 4.35 -13.70 -25.09
C ASP A 138 3.21 -14.73 -25.04
N VAL A 139 2.90 -15.38 -26.18
CA VAL A 139 1.88 -16.42 -26.25
C VAL A 139 2.32 -17.68 -25.50
N ILE A 140 3.59 -18.07 -25.63
CA ILE A 140 4.15 -19.21 -24.88
C ILE A 140 4.02 -18.93 -23.39
N ARG A 141 4.42 -17.75 -22.95
CA ARG A 141 4.33 -17.32 -21.55
C ARG A 141 2.88 -17.32 -21.05
N GLU A 142 1.94 -16.75 -21.81
CA GLU A 142 0.51 -16.75 -21.45
C GLU A 142 -0.01 -18.17 -21.22
N ARG A 143 0.37 -19.11 -22.08
CA ARG A 143 -0.03 -20.52 -21.95
C ARG A 143 0.61 -21.22 -20.74
N GLU A 144 1.87 -20.90 -20.42
CA GLU A 144 2.55 -21.39 -19.22
C GLU A 144 1.86 -20.82 -17.96
N GLU A 145 1.62 -19.52 -17.92
CA GLU A 145 0.93 -18.85 -16.81
C GLU A 145 -0.46 -19.44 -16.56
N LEU A 146 -1.26 -19.66 -17.61
CA LEU A 146 -2.57 -20.31 -17.49
C LEU A 146 -2.47 -21.76 -16.97
N SER A 147 -1.42 -22.49 -17.36
CA SER A 147 -1.18 -23.83 -16.82
C SER A 147 -0.82 -23.81 -15.35
N GLU A 148 -0.03 -22.83 -14.91
CA GLU A 148 0.28 -22.63 -13.49
C GLU A 148 -0.96 -22.21 -12.68
N GLN A 149 -1.82 -21.36 -13.24
CA GLN A 149 -3.09 -20.96 -12.62
C GLN A 149 -4.02 -22.16 -12.42
N ILE A 150 -4.14 -23.05 -13.43
CA ILE A 150 -4.93 -24.28 -13.31
C ILE A 150 -4.40 -25.16 -12.17
N ARG A 151 -3.08 -25.39 -12.12
CA ARG A 151 -2.46 -26.17 -11.02
C ARG A 151 -2.70 -25.52 -9.66
N ALA A 152 -2.61 -24.19 -9.55
CA ALA A 152 -2.87 -23.49 -8.29
C ALA A 152 -4.32 -23.65 -7.81
N LEU A 153 -5.29 -23.69 -8.73
CA LEU A 153 -6.68 -23.99 -8.40
C LEU A 153 -6.88 -25.44 -7.97
N GLU A 154 -6.17 -26.39 -8.61
CA GLU A 154 -6.16 -27.80 -8.18
C GLU A 154 -5.57 -27.94 -6.77
N ASP A 155 -4.43 -27.28 -6.48
CA ASP A 155 -3.81 -27.22 -5.15
C ASP A 155 -4.75 -26.58 -4.12
N LEU A 156 -5.51 -25.54 -4.49
CA LEU A 156 -6.51 -24.92 -3.64
C LEU A 156 -7.65 -25.88 -3.28
N LYS A 157 -8.10 -26.68 -4.24
CA LYS A 157 -9.13 -27.70 -4.01
C LYS A 157 -8.63 -28.75 -3.02
N GLU A 158 -7.38 -29.18 -3.16
CA GLU A 158 -6.75 -30.12 -2.22
C GLU A 158 -6.64 -29.49 -0.81
N LEU A 159 -6.25 -28.22 -0.71
CA LEU A 159 -6.24 -27.49 0.55
C LEU A 159 -7.62 -27.49 1.24
N GLY A 160 -8.69 -27.25 0.48
CA GLY A 160 -10.06 -27.36 1.00
C GLY A 160 -10.35 -28.75 1.57
N ASN A 161 -10.02 -29.80 0.82
CA ASN A 161 -10.22 -31.18 1.26
C ASN A 161 -9.45 -31.54 2.55
N ILE A 162 -8.22 -31.05 2.71
CA ILE A 162 -7.40 -31.24 3.93
C ILE A 162 -8.11 -30.67 5.16
N TYR A 163 -8.81 -29.54 5.01
CA TYR A 163 -9.61 -28.95 6.07
C TYR A 163 -11.03 -29.50 6.18
N GLY A 164 -11.41 -30.48 5.33
CA GLY A 164 -12.71 -31.14 5.34
C GLY A 164 -13.82 -30.39 4.60
N PHE A 165 -13.47 -29.51 3.65
CA PHE A 165 -14.42 -28.74 2.86
C PHE A 165 -14.35 -29.09 1.38
N ASP A 166 -15.51 -29.32 0.76
CA ASP A 166 -15.66 -29.47 -0.69
C ASP A 166 -15.88 -28.10 -1.35
N ILE A 167 -14.79 -27.39 -1.62
CA ILE A 167 -14.81 -26.09 -2.27
C ILE A 167 -14.90 -26.17 -3.81
N SER A 168 -15.11 -27.38 -4.37
CA SER A 168 -15.33 -27.57 -5.81
C SER A 168 -16.61 -26.88 -6.29
N LYS A 169 -17.57 -26.66 -5.40
CA LYS A 169 -18.91 -26.09 -5.63
C LYS A 169 -19.07 -24.71 -5.01
N PRO A 170 -20.05 -23.93 -5.46
CA PRO A 170 -20.43 -22.67 -4.82
C PRO A 170 -20.78 -22.86 -3.34
N ALA A 171 -20.52 -21.82 -2.53
CA ALA A 171 -20.90 -21.80 -1.13
C ALA A 171 -22.42 -21.81 -0.95
N CYS A 172 -22.92 -22.58 0.01
CA CYS A 172 -24.35 -22.73 0.28
C CYS A 172 -24.88 -21.72 1.30
N ASP A 173 -24.05 -21.21 2.18
CA ASP A 173 -24.43 -20.29 3.24
C ASP A 173 -23.30 -19.26 3.56
N VAL A 174 -23.57 -18.33 4.48
CA VAL A 174 -22.63 -17.27 4.84
C VAL A 174 -21.34 -17.81 5.47
N ARG A 175 -21.42 -18.87 6.26
CA ARG A 175 -20.24 -19.50 6.87
C ARG A 175 -19.32 -20.09 5.80
N GLU A 176 -19.89 -20.85 4.88
CA GLU A 176 -19.15 -21.38 3.72
C GLU A 176 -18.59 -20.25 2.85
N ALA A 177 -19.38 -19.22 2.57
CA ALA A 177 -18.91 -18.08 1.77
C ALA A 177 -17.68 -17.41 2.39
N ILE A 178 -17.66 -17.19 3.70
CA ILE A 178 -16.50 -16.68 4.43
C ILE A 178 -15.34 -17.68 4.38
N GLN A 179 -15.62 -18.96 4.62
CA GLN A 179 -14.59 -20.01 4.63
C GLN A 179 -13.92 -20.20 3.26
N TRP A 180 -14.69 -20.20 2.16
CA TRP A 180 -14.15 -20.30 0.80
C TRP A 180 -13.28 -19.09 0.45
N THR A 181 -13.76 -17.89 0.78
CA THR A 181 -12.99 -16.65 0.63
C THR A 181 -11.68 -16.69 1.42
N TYR A 182 -11.74 -17.14 2.67
CA TYR A 182 -10.56 -17.27 3.53
C TYR A 182 -9.58 -18.33 3.00
N LEU A 183 -10.03 -19.48 2.54
CA LEU A 183 -9.14 -20.50 1.98
C LEU A 183 -8.40 -20.01 0.74
N GLY A 184 -9.06 -19.24 -0.13
CA GLY A 184 -8.42 -18.59 -1.26
C GLY A 184 -7.35 -17.59 -0.84
N TYR A 185 -7.67 -16.74 0.13
CA TYR A 185 -6.70 -15.80 0.70
C TYR A 185 -5.53 -16.53 1.39
N LEU A 186 -5.84 -17.57 2.18
CA LEU A 186 -4.86 -18.39 2.87
C LEU A 186 -3.88 -19.06 1.90
N ALA A 187 -4.39 -19.60 0.79
CA ALA A 187 -3.55 -20.20 -0.23
C ALA A 187 -2.63 -19.17 -0.90
N ALA A 188 -3.13 -17.96 -1.17
CA ALA A 188 -2.31 -16.87 -1.71
C ALA A 188 -1.16 -16.50 -0.77
N VAL A 189 -1.40 -16.38 0.54
CA VAL A 189 -0.34 -16.06 1.51
C VAL A 189 0.60 -17.23 1.79
N LYS A 190 0.15 -18.47 1.59
CA LYS A 190 1.04 -19.66 1.61
C LYS A 190 1.96 -19.69 0.38
N GLU A 191 1.50 -19.18 -0.75
CA GLU A 191 2.25 -19.17 -1.99
C GLU A 191 3.37 -18.13 -1.99
N GLN A 192 3.12 -16.94 -1.45
CA GLN A 192 4.12 -15.85 -1.47
C GLN A 192 3.98 -14.87 -0.30
N ASN A 193 5.08 -14.12 -0.05
CA ASN A 193 5.14 -13.07 0.95
C ASN A 193 5.14 -11.66 0.32
N GLY A 194 4.10 -11.34 -0.43
CA GLY A 194 3.97 -10.04 -1.08
C GLY A 194 4.05 -8.87 -0.10
N ALA A 195 4.45 -7.71 -0.61
CA ALA A 195 4.57 -6.49 0.19
C ALA A 195 3.20 -6.01 0.73
N ALA A 196 2.12 -6.33 0.02
CA ALA A 196 0.75 -6.09 0.45
C ALA A 196 -0.13 -7.25 -0.02
N MET A 197 -0.61 -8.02 0.93
CA MET A 197 -1.50 -9.18 0.70
C MET A 197 -2.93 -8.77 1.06
N SER A 198 -3.48 -7.82 0.30
CA SER A 198 -4.80 -7.24 0.58
C SER A 198 -5.93 -8.20 0.24
N LEU A 199 -7.01 -8.15 1.03
CA LEU A 199 -8.17 -9.04 0.87
C LEU A 199 -9.09 -8.58 -0.26
N GLY A 200 -9.41 -7.30 -0.30
CA GLY A 200 -10.26 -6.74 -1.33
C GLY A 200 -11.48 -6.01 -0.80
N ARG A 201 -12.67 -6.40 -1.28
CA ARG A 201 -13.96 -5.84 -0.92
C ARG A 201 -14.97 -6.98 -0.78
N THR A 202 -15.09 -7.49 0.43
CA THR A 202 -15.89 -8.70 0.70
C THR A 202 -17.19 -8.41 1.42
N SER A 203 -17.32 -7.27 2.11
CA SER A 203 -18.47 -6.97 2.97
C SER A 203 -19.80 -6.96 2.20
N THR A 204 -19.90 -6.23 1.10
CA THR A 204 -21.15 -6.16 0.29
C THR A 204 -21.53 -7.52 -0.29
N PHE A 205 -20.53 -8.30 -0.70
CA PHE A 205 -20.71 -9.65 -1.21
C PHE A 205 -21.24 -10.62 -0.13
N LEU A 206 -20.61 -10.63 1.04
CA LEU A 206 -21.00 -11.53 2.14
C LEU A 206 -22.37 -11.17 2.73
N ASP A 207 -22.79 -9.92 2.61
CA ASP A 207 -24.12 -9.48 3.07
C ASP A 207 -25.24 -10.19 2.33
N ILE A 208 -25.06 -10.53 1.05
CA ILE A 208 -26.04 -11.27 0.25
C ILE A 208 -26.35 -12.63 0.90
N TYR A 209 -25.32 -13.34 1.31
CA TYR A 209 -25.45 -14.62 2.01
C TYR A 209 -26.05 -14.42 3.41
N SER A 210 -25.57 -13.44 4.17
CA SER A 210 -26.01 -13.24 5.54
C SER A 210 -27.49 -12.82 5.62
N GLU A 211 -27.95 -11.93 4.77
CA GLU A 211 -29.35 -11.51 4.76
C GLU A 211 -30.30 -12.64 4.31
N ARG A 212 -29.88 -13.46 3.34
CA ARG A 212 -30.62 -14.66 2.96
C ARG A 212 -30.74 -15.63 4.13
N ASP A 213 -29.61 -15.95 4.78
CA ASP A 213 -29.55 -16.95 5.83
C ASP A 213 -30.28 -16.50 7.10
N LEU A 214 -30.26 -15.21 7.42
CA LEU A 214 -31.09 -14.62 8.49
C LEU A 214 -32.58 -14.74 8.16
N LYS A 215 -32.98 -14.42 6.94
CA LYS A 215 -34.37 -14.53 6.50
C LYS A 215 -34.91 -15.96 6.51
N GLU A 216 -34.05 -16.92 6.19
CA GLU A 216 -34.37 -18.35 6.22
C GLU A 216 -34.25 -18.95 7.64
N GLY A 217 -33.74 -18.21 8.62
CA GLY A 217 -33.57 -18.68 10.00
C GLY A 217 -32.46 -19.71 10.14
N ARG A 218 -31.49 -19.75 9.21
CA ARG A 218 -30.33 -20.66 9.29
C ARG A 218 -29.38 -20.27 10.39
N TYR A 219 -29.17 -18.98 10.54
CA TYR A 219 -28.27 -18.37 11.53
C TYR A 219 -28.92 -17.16 12.18
N THR A 220 -28.46 -16.84 13.38
CA THR A 220 -28.81 -15.64 14.12
C THR A 220 -27.82 -14.51 13.82
N GLU A 221 -28.20 -13.27 14.14
CA GLU A 221 -27.28 -12.10 14.05
C GLU A 221 -25.99 -12.33 14.84
N LYS A 222 -26.07 -13.00 16.00
CA LYS A 222 -24.93 -13.30 16.85
C LYS A 222 -23.97 -14.30 16.18
N GLU A 223 -24.48 -15.36 15.59
CA GLU A 223 -23.66 -16.37 14.91
C GLU A 223 -22.96 -15.77 13.68
N ILE A 224 -23.64 -14.92 12.92
CA ILE A 224 -23.02 -14.24 11.78
C ILE A 224 -21.92 -13.30 12.24
N GLN A 225 -22.14 -12.54 13.33
CA GLN A 225 -21.08 -11.70 13.89
C GLN A 225 -19.88 -12.55 14.36
N GLU A 226 -20.13 -13.70 14.94
CA GLU A 226 -19.08 -14.63 15.37
C GLU A 226 -18.25 -15.15 14.17
N PHE A 227 -18.89 -15.47 13.04
CA PHE A 227 -18.17 -15.88 11.83
C PHE A 227 -17.26 -14.77 11.32
N VAL A 228 -17.76 -13.52 11.32
CA VAL A 228 -16.97 -12.36 10.93
C VAL A 228 -15.81 -12.12 11.89
N ASP A 229 -16.04 -12.20 13.20
CA ASP A 229 -14.99 -12.04 14.21
C ASP A 229 -13.89 -13.10 14.04
N HIS A 230 -14.27 -14.37 13.82
CA HIS A 230 -13.31 -15.45 13.54
C HIS A 230 -12.52 -15.18 12.25
N PHE A 231 -13.19 -14.71 11.20
CA PHE A 231 -12.53 -14.36 9.95
C PHE A 231 -11.47 -13.27 10.15
N ILE A 232 -11.83 -12.18 10.81
CA ILE A 232 -10.91 -11.09 11.12
C ILE A 232 -9.75 -11.57 12.01
N MET A 233 -10.03 -12.40 13.00
CA MET A 233 -8.99 -13.00 13.84
C MET A 233 -8.01 -13.84 13.01
N LYS A 234 -8.51 -14.64 12.07
CA LYS A 234 -7.68 -15.44 11.16
C LYS A 234 -6.79 -14.58 10.28
N LEU A 235 -7.30 -13.45 9.79
CA LEU A 235 -6.50 -12.49 9.02
C LEU A 235 -5.38 -11.87 9.88
N ARG A 236 -5.64 -11.57 11.16
CA ARG A 236 -4.64 -11.06 12.12
C ARG A 236 -3.52 -12.06 12.41
N LEU A 237 -3.76 -13.35 12.24
CA LEU A 237 -2.78 -14.41 12.48
C LEU A 237 -1.80 -14.63 11.33
N VAL A 238 -2.06 -14.06 10.16
CA VAL A 238 -1.17 -14.16 8.99
C VAL A 238 0.06 -13.28 9.21
N LYS A 239 1.23 -13.91 9.36
CA LYS A 239 2.50 -13.20 9.60
C LYS A 239 3.66 -13.89 8.90
N PHE A 240 4.59 -13.05 8.39
CA PHE A 240 5.85 -13.51 7.80
C PHE A 240 7.02 -13.16 8.72
N ALA A 241 8.06 -13.99 8.73
CA ALA A 241 9.37 -13.59 9.23
C ALA A 241 10.04 -12.70 8.19
N ARG A 242 10.28 -11.45 8.54
CA ARG A 242 10.93 -10.46 7.68
C ARG A 242 12.35 -10.18 8.15
N THR A 243 13.18 -9.62 7.28
CA THR A 243 14.53 -9.19 7.64
C THR A 243 14.49 -7.94 8.53
N PRO A 244 15.54 -7.68 9.33
CA PRO A 244 15.65 -6.45 10.11
C PRO A 244 15.49 -5.19 9.27
N GLU A 245 16.08 -5.16 8.07
CA GLU A 245 16.00 -4.02 7.16
C GLU A 245 14.56 -3.77 6.68
N TYR A 246 13.77 -4.82 6.47
CA TYR A 246 12.36 -4.70 6.15
C TYR A 246 11.58 -4.15 7.34
N ASN A 247 11.85 -4.69 8.54
CA ASN A 247 11.19 -4.26 9.76
C ASN A 247 11.51 -2.80 10.12
N GLU A 248 12.74 -2.34 9.87
CA GLU A 248 13.12 -0.95 10.03
C GLU A 248 12.35 -0.05 9.03
N LEU A 249 12.31 -0.44 7.76
CA LEU A 249 11.68 0.33 6.70
C LEU A 249 10.17 0.51 6.92
N PHE A 250 9.49 -0.52 7.42
CA PHE A 250 8.03 -0.58 7.55
C PHE A 250 7.52 -0.63 9.01
N SER A 251 8.40 -0.37 9.98
CA SER A 251 8.10 -0.41 11.44
C SER A 251 7.47 -1.72 11.88
N GLY A 252 8.06 -2.83 11.45
CA GLY A 252 7.61 -4.18 11.75
C GLY A 252 7.46 -5.05 10.52
N ASP A 253 6.60 -6.05 10.64
CA ASP A 253 6.33 -7.04 9.59
C ASP A 253 4.87 -7.02 9.09
N PRO A 254 4.32 -5.86 8.71
CA PRO A 254 2.95 -5.78 8.27
C PRO A 254 2.73 -6.62 7.01
N THR A 255 1.58 -7.28 6.94
CA THR A 255 1.12 -8.03 5.77
C THR A 255 0.23 -7.15 4.89
N TRP A 256 -0.26 -6.03 5.42
CA TRP A 256 -1.24 -5.12 4.82
C TRP A 256 -2.44 -5.87 4.24
N VAL A 257 -3.11 -6.60 5.10
CA VAL A 257 -4.40 -7.20 4.81
C VAL A 257 -5.43 -6.08 4.81
N THR A 258 -5.72 -5.53 3.65
CA THR A 258 -6.65 -4.41 3.51
C THR A 258 -8.00 -4.92 3.03
N GLU A 259 -9.06 -4.48 3.70
CA GLU A 259 -10.46 -4.70 3.30
C GLU A 259 -11.14 -3.35 3.10
N SER A 260 -11.76 -3.16 1.94
CA SER A 260 -12.47 -1.94 1.58
C SER A 260 -13.97 -2.08 1.85
N ILE A 261 -14.55 -1.11 2.54
CA ILE A 261 -15.97 -1.11 2.92
C ILE A 261 -16.67 0.19 2.52
N GLY A 262 -17.98 0.14 2.29
CA GLY A 262 -18.76 1.31 1.88
C GLY A 262 -18.60 1.65 0.41
N GLY A 263 -18.54 2.93 0.07
CA GLY A 263 -18.50 3.42 -1.30
C GLY A 263 -19.87 3.51 -1.99
N ILE A 264 -19.87 4.03 -3.22
CA ILE A 264 -21.06 4.26 -4.04
C ILE A 264 -20.99 3.42 -5.31
N GLY A 265 -22.08 2.71 -5.62
CA GLY A 265 -22.21 1.96 -6.86
C GLY A 265 -22.35 2.85 -8.10
N ILE A 266 -22.09 2.29 -9.28
CA ILE A 266 -22.22 3.00 -10.56
C ILE A 266 -23.64 3.53 -10.80
N ASP A 267 -24.63 2.93 -10.15
CA ASP A 267 -26.03 3.34 -10.17
C ASP A 267 -26.38 4.47 -9.18
N GLY A 268 -25.37 4.96 -8.44
CA GLY A 268 -25.49 6.03 -7.46
C GLY A 268 -26.00 5.60 -6.08
N ARG A 269 -26.32 4.31 -5.88
CA ARG A 269 -26.68 3.79 -4.55
C ARG A 269 -25.44 3.53 -3.72
N HIS A 270 -25.53 3.78 -2.41
CA HIS A 270 -24.44 3.39 -1.52
C HIS A 270 -24.32 1.85 -1.41
N MET A 271 -23.09 1.38 -1.21
CA MET A 271 -22.80 -0.04 -1.05
C MET A 271 -22.56 -0.41 0.43
N VAL A 272 -23.01 0.44 1.34
CA VAL A 272 -23.04 0.15 2.77
C VAL A 272 -24.15 -0.87 3.05
N THR A 273 -23.79 -1.94 3.74
CA THR A 273 -24.66 -3.03 4.15
C THR A 273 -24.50 -3.28 5.64
N LYS A 274 -25.32 -4.15 6.23
CA LYS A 274 -25.12 -4.58 7.63
C LYS A 274 -23.75 -5.21 7.84
N MET A 275 -23.20 -5.88 6.83
CA MET A 275 -21.89 -6.48 6.91
C MET A 275 -20.78 -5.41 7.04
N SER A 276 -20.96 -4.21 6.47
CA SER A 276 -20.04 -3.09 6.68
C SER A 276 -19.93 -2.71 8.17
N PHE A 277 -21.08 -2.66 8.85
CA PHE A 277 -21.12 -2.42 10.30
C PHE A 277 -20.52 -3.59 11.09
N ARG A 278 -20.75 -4.85 10.67
CA ARG A 278 -20.16 -6.02 11.35
C ARG A 278 -18.64 -6.02 11.30
N TYR A 279 -18.06 -5.63 10.15
CA TYR A 279 -16.61 -5.50 10.03
C TYR A 279 -16.06 -4.43 10.98
N LEU A 280 -16.64 -3.25 11.02
CA LEU A 280 -16.24 -2.21 11.96
C LEU A 280 -16.44 -2.63 13.43
N HIS A 281 -17.52 -3.35 13.71
CA HIS A 281 -17.81 -3.85 15.05
C HIS A 281 -16.78 -4.87 15.57
N THR A 282 -16.02 -5.51 14.69
CA THR A 282 -14.91 -6.38 15.10
C THR A 282 -13.82 -5.63 15.87
N LEU A 283 -13.67 -4.33 15.65
CA LEU A 283 -12.72 -3.50 16.41
C LEU A 283 -13.13 -3.34 17.88
N GLN A 284 -14.43 -3.40 18.17
CA GLN A 284 -14.94 -3.43 19.53
C GLN A 284 -14.84 -4.83 20.13
N ASN A 285 -15.20 -5.89 19.39
CA ASN A 285 -15.21 -7.26 19.86
C ASN A 285 -13.79 -7.82 20.07
N LEU A 286 -12.86 -7.54 19.15
CA LEU A 286 -11.51 -8.10 19.14
C LEU A 286 -10.43 -7.10 19.59
N GLY A 287 -10.81 -5.85 19.81
CA GLY A 287 -9.91 -4.74 20.09
C GLY A 287 -9.19 -4.22 18.86
N THR A 288 -8.54 -3.08 19.05
CA THR A 288 -7.77 -2.37 18.02
C THR A 288 -6.61 -3.20 17.51
N ALA A 289 -6.43 -3.23 16.19
CA ALA A 289 -5.29 -3.88 15.55
C ALA A 289 -4.98 -3.17 14.22
N PRO A 290 -3.71 -3.15 13.80
CA PRO A 290 -3.32 -2.57 12.52
C PRO A 290 -3.80 -3.39 11.32
N GLU A 291 -4.20 -4.63 11.54
CA GLU A 291 -4.65 -5.55 10.50
C GLU A 291 -5.91 -6.33 10.93
N PRO A 292 -6.84 -6.55 10.00
CA PRO A 292 -6.90 -5.96 8.67
C PRO A 292 -7.03 -4.45 8.74
N ASN A 293 -6.36 -3.74 7.81
CA ASN A 293 -6.60 -2.33 7.60
C ASN A 293 -8.00 -2.15 6.99
N LEU A 294 -8.92 -1.59 7.75
CA LEU A 294 -10.29 -1.34 7.30
C LEU A 294 -10.35 0.03 6.62
N THR A 295 -10.49 0.03 5.30
CA THR A 295 -10.57 1.24 4.50
C THR A 295 -12.00 1.56 4.15
N VAL A 296 -12.50 2.68 4.66
CA VAL A 296 -13.81 3.22 4.28
C VAL A 296 -13.68 3.96 2.96
N LEU A 297 -14.38 3.51 1.94
CA LEU A 297 -14.50 4.21 0.66
C LEU A 297 -15.51 5.34 0.85
N TRP A 298 -14.97 6.52 1.15
CA TRP A 298 -15.75 7.66 1.59
C TRP A 298 -16.39 8.43 0.45
N SER A 299 -17.67 8.78 0.65
CA SER A 299 -18.40 9.71 -0.19
C SER A 299 -19.37 10.52 0.68
N THR A 300 -19.61 11.78 0.32
CA THR A 300 -20.65 12.60 0.95
C THR A 300 -22.04 11.97 0.86
N LYS A 301 -22.25 11.09 -0.13
CA LYS A 301 -23.52 10.37 -0.36
C LYS A 301 -23.71 9.12 0.50
N LEU A 302 -22.76 8.76 1.34
CA LEU A 302 -22.91 7.64 2.27
C LEU A 302 -24.03 7.94 3.30
N PRO A 303 -24.74 6.90 3.81
CA PRO A 303 -25.74 7.08 4.84
C PRO A 303 -25.16 7.72 6.10
N GLU A 304 -25.87 8.69 6.65
CA GLU A 304 -25.44 9.47 7.79
C GLU A 304 -25.13 8.60 9.02
N ASN A 305 -25.98 7.61 9.31
CA ASN A 305 -25.73 6.67 10.41
C ASN A 305 -24.45 5.85 10.22
N PHE A 306 -24.04 5.56 8.98
CA PHE A 306 -22.77 4.89 8.70
C PHE A 306 -21.59 5.82 8.90
N LYS A 307 -21.68 7.06 8.40
CA LYS A 307 -20.65 8.08 8.61
C LYS A 307 -20.39 8.30 10.10
N ARG A 308 -21.44 8.50 10.90
CA ARG A 308 -21.35 8.65 12.36
C ARG A 308 -20.74 7.44 13.04
N PHE A 309 -21.10 6.23 12.59
CA PHE A 309 -20.52 5.00 13.15
C PHE A 309 -19.03 4.86 12.81
N CYS A 310 -18.62 5.14 11.58
CA CYS A 310 -17.21 5.17 11.17
C CYS A 310 -16.41 6.15 12.02
N ALA A 311 -16.93 7.31 12.17
CA ALA A 311 -16.34 8.38 12.90
C ALA A 311 -16.18 8.06 14.39
N LYS A 312 -17.22 7.56 15.04
CA LYS A 312 -17.13 7.03 16.41
C LYS A 312 -16.05 5.96 16.53
N THR A 313 -16.01 5.02 15.59
CA THR A 313 -15.01 3.95 15.59
C THR A 313 -13.59 4.50 15.42
N SER A 314 -13.40 5.54 14.60
CA SER A 314 -12.09 6.20 14.43
C SER A 314 -11.61 6.85 15.73
N ILE A 315 -12.50 7.46 16.49
CA ILE A 315 -12.17 8.05 17.81
C ILE A 315 -11.77 6.96 18.81
N GLU A 316 -12.52 5.85 18.83
CA GLU A 316 -12.33 4.79 19.82
C GLU A 316 -11.13 3.89 19.51
N SER A 317 -10.78 3.69 18.24
CA SER A 317 -9.84 2.64 17.85
C SER A 317 -8.64 3.07 17.02
N SER A 318 -8.67 4.21 16.32
CA SER A 318 -7.64 4.64 15.34
C SER A 318 -7.25 3.57 14.30
N SER A 319 -8.14 2.59 14.04
CA SER A 319 -7.87 1.42 13.17
C SER A 319 -8.63 1.47 11.85
N ILE A 320 -9.14 2.63 11.47
CA ILE A 320 -9.84 2.87 10.21
C ILE A 320 -9.05 3.88 9.42
N GLN A 321 -8.98 3.68 8.10
CA GLN A 321 -8.56 4.73 7.18
C GLN A 321 -9.69 5.07 6.21
N TYR A 322 -9.58 6.20 5.56
CA TYR A 322 -10.56 6.69 4.60
C TYR A 322 -9.93 6.91 3.24
N GLU A 323 -10.67 6.58 2.20
CA GLU A 323 -10.26 6.79 0.81
C GLU A 323 -11.38 7.52 0.08
N ASN A 324 -11.04 8.52 -0.73
CA ASN A 324 -12.05 9.32 -1.43
C ASN A 324 -12.66 8.54 -2.61
N ASP A 325 -13.82 7.93 -2.37
CA ASP A 325 -14.53 7.13 -3.37
C ASP A 325 -15.02 7.96 -4.57
N ASP A 326 -15.41 9.21 -4.36
CA ASP A 326 -15.92 10.06 -5.44
C ASP A 326 -14.85 10.36 -6.49
N LEU A 327 -13.58 10.32 -6.10
CA LEU A 327 -12.44 10.46 -7.01
C LEU A 327 -12.01 9.14 -7.62
N MET A 328 -11.86 8.10 -6.78
CA MET A 328 -11.40 6.77 -7.19
C MET A 328 -12.36 6.12 -8.17
N ARG A 329 -13.65 6.22 -7.91
CA ARG A 329 -14.70 5.62 -8.74
C ARG A 329 -14.69 6.14 -10.18
N VAL A 330 -14.27 7.36 -10.42
CA VAL A 330 -14.16 7.92 -11.78
C VAL A 330 -13.18 7.12 -12.63
N THR A 331 -12.09 6.64 -12.04
CA THR A 331 -11.04 5.88 -12.76
C THR A 331 -11.27 4.37 -12.71
N HIS A 332 -11.72 3.84 -11.58
CA HIS A 332 -11.74 2.39 -11.33
C HIS A 332 -13.15 1.78 -11.37
N GLY A 333 -14.22 2.60 -11.53
CA GLY A 333 -15.60 2.10 -11.39
C GLY A 333 -15.94 1.78 -9.94
N ASP A 334 -16.94 0.96 -9.69
CA ASP A 334 -17.45 0.67 -8.35
C ASP A 334 -16.96 -0.63 -7.73
N ASP A 335 -16.30 -1.51 -8.50
CA ASP A 335 -15.74 -2.78 -8.00
C ASP A 335 -14.22 -2.71 -7.91
N TYR A 336 -13.72 -1.77 -7.14
CA TYR A 336 -12.32 -1.64 -6.80
C TYR A 336 -12.10 -1.83 -5.29
N ALA A 337 -10.87 -2.07 -4.92
CA ALA A 337 -10.43 -2.10 -3.53
C ALA A 337 -9.04 -1.47 -3.40
N ILE A 338 -8.65 -1.22 -2.17
CA ILE A 338 -7.35 -0.63 -1.84
C ILE A 338 -6.36 -1.75 -1.54
N ALA A 339 -5.23 -1.71 -2.22
CA ALA A 339 -4.09 -2.54 -1.88
C ALA A 339 -3.13 -1.77 -1.00
N CYS A 340 -2.67 -2.39 0.08
CA CYS A 340 -1.80 -1.76 1.07
C CYS A 340 -2.53 -0.61 1.78
N CYS A 341 -2.11 0.64 1.56
CA CYS A 341 -2.64 1.82 2.24
C CYS A 341 -3.55 2.65 1.32
N VAL A 342 -3.12 2.93 0.08
CA VAL A 342 -3.75 3.94 -0.80
C VAL A 342 -3.89 3.51 -2.27
N SER A 343 -3.41 2.33 -2.65
CA SER A 343 -3.35 1.93 -4.05
C SER A 343 -4.65 1.30 -4.50
N SER A 344 -5.41 1.99 -5.33
CA SER A 344 -6.67 1.48 -5.87
C SER A 344 -6.47 0.55 -7.05
N MET A 345 -7.25 -0.52 -7.09
CA MET A 345 -7.27 -1.48 -8.20
C MET A 345 -8.65 -2.11 -8.37
N ARG A 346 -9.09 -2.30 -9.61
CA ARG A 346 -10.26 -3.12 -9.90
C ARG A 346 -9.99 -4.57 -9.56
N ILE A 347 -10.82 -5.14 -8.70
CA ILE A 347 -10.64 -6.48 -8.14
C ILE A 347 -10.70 -7.52 -9.27
N GLY A 348 -9.69 -8.39 -9.33
CA GLY A 348 -9.59 -9.44 -10.35
C GLY A 348 -9.38 -8.93 -11.78
N LYS A 349 -9.10 -7.64 -12.00
CA LYS A 349 -8.89 -7.04 -13.34
C LYS A 349 -7.61 -6.24 -13.46
N GLU A 350 -7.04 -5.81 -12.34
CA GLU A 350 -5.85 -4.97 -12.28
C GLU A 350 -4.84 -5.54 -11.28
N MET A 351 -3.58 -5.27 -11.54
CA MET A 351 -2.46 -5.56 -10.63
C MET A 351 -1.42 -4.46 -10.74
N GLN A 352 -0.53 -4.36 -9.75
CA GLN A 352 0.54 -3.39 -9.77
C GLN A 352 1.93 -4.04 -9.78
N PHE A 353 2.79 -3.51 -10.63
CA PHE A 353 4.23 -3.67 -10.53
C PHE A 353 4.77 -2.67 -9.53
N PHE A 354 4.77 -3.06 -8.24
CA PHE A 354 5.15 -2.19 -7.13
C PHE A 354 6.63 -1.84 -7.17
N GLY A 355 6.95 -0.56 -6.97
CA GLY A 355 8.30 -0.03 -7.18
C GLY A 355 8.97 0.61 -5.96
N ALA A 356 8.31 0.68 -4.82
CA ALA A 356 8.80 1.47 -3.68
C ALA A 356 9.04 2.95 -4.02
N ARG A 357 10.17 3.58 -3.67
CA ARG A 357 10.30 5.04 -3.84
C ARG A 357 11.69 5.48 -4.26
N ALA A 358 11.70 6.54 -5.08
CA ALA A 358 12.86 7.36 -5.35
C ALA A 358 12.91 8.55 -4.38
N ASN A 359 14.07 8.80 -3.77
CA ASN A 359 14.30 9.91 -2.86
C ASN A 359 14.66 11.17 -3.65
N LEU A 360 13.67 12.03 -3.88
CA LEU A 360 13.88 13.27 -4.65
C LEU A 360 14.72 14.31 -3.90
N ALA A 361 14.70 14.31 -2.56
CA ALA A 361 15.56 15.19 -1.78
C ALA A 361 17.03 14.82 -1.97
N LYS A 362 17.37 13.53 -1.92
CA LYS A 362 18.73 13.06 -2.19
C LYS A 362 19.15 13.32 -3.64
N CYS A 363 18.22 13.20 -4.58
CA CYS A 363 18.44 13.55 -5.98
C CYS A 363 18.79 15.04 -6.15
N LEU A 364 18.16 15.95 -5.40
CA LEU A 364 18.52 17.37 -5.35
C LEU A 364 19.94 17.59 -4.83
N LEU A 365 20.33 16.87 -3.76
CA LEU A 365 21.70 16.96 -3.23
C LEU A 365 22.73 16.44 -4.23
N TYR A 366 22.41 15.41 -5.02
CA TYR A 366 23.27 14.94 -6.11
C TYR A 366 23.39 15.99 -7.22
N ALA A 367 22.31 16.69 -7.55
CA ALA A 367 22.36 17.78 -8.52
C ALA A 367 23.31 18.91 -8.07
N ILE A 368 23.26 19.27 -6.79
CA ILE A 368 24.15 20.28 -6.19
C ILE A 368 25.61 19.79 -6.15
N ASN A 369 25.84 18.51 -5.85
CA ASN A 369 27.17 17.93 -5.67
C ASN A 369 27.71 17.22 -6.94
N GLY A 370 27.11 17.41 -8.12
CA GLY A 370 27.62 16.84 -9.38
C GLY A 370 27.56 15.31 -9.44
N GLY A 371 26.52 14.70 -8.84
CA GLY A 371 26.29 13.26 -8.80
C GLY A 371 27.01 12.53 -7.67
N VAL A 372 27.67 13.25 -6.76
CA VAL A 372 28.33 12.69 -5.59
C VAL A 372 27.34 12.55 -4.45
N ASP A 373 27.34 11.38 -3.83
CA ASP A 373 26.56 11.13 -2.61
C ASP A 373 27.15 11.90 -1.43
N GLU A 374 26.35 12.72 -0.82
CA GLU A 374 26.76 13.70 0.20
C GLU A 374 27.18 13.05 1.53
N ILE A 375 26.74 11.81 1.78
CA ILE A 375 27.06 11.05 3.01
C ILE A 375 28.35 10.24 2.80
N SER A 376 28.40 9.41 1.75
CA SER A 376 29.53 8.52 1.50
C SER A 376 30.69 9.17 0.75
N GLY A 377 30.47 10.30 0.09
CA GLY A 377 31.42 10.97 -0.79
C GLY A 377 31.75 10.21 -2.08
N LYS A 378 30.95 9.19 -2.44
CA LYS A 378 31.12 8.38 -3.65
C LYS A 378 30.34 8.95 -4.82
N GLN A 379 30.88 8.80 -6.03
CA GLN A 379 30.15 9.09 -7.25
C GLN A 379 29.08 8.02 -7.46
N VAL A 380 27.81 8.38 -7.35
CA VAL A 380 26.65 7.49 -7.55
C VAL A 380 25.86 7.90 -8.77
N GLY A 381 25.51 9.17 -8.88
CA GLY A 381 24.87 9.74 -10.07
C GLY A 381 25.87 9.99 -11.20
N PRO A 382 25.40 10.42 -12.37
CA PRO A 382 26.27 10.82 -13.46
C PRO A 382 27.23 11.90 -13.01
N LYS A 383 28.47 11.82 -13.49
CA LYS A 383 29.44 12.88 -13.23
C LYS A 383 28.98 14.17 -13.91
N TYR A 384 28.64 15.14 -13.12
CA TYR A 384 28.12 16.42 -13.57
C TYR A 384 28.93 17.57 -12.98
N ARG A 385 28.78 18.80 -13.53
CA ARG A 385 29.43 19.97 -12.93
C ARG A 385 28.67 20.34 -11.65
N PRO A 386 29.31 20.30 -10.45
CA PRO A 386 28.66 20.69 -9.22
C PRO A 386 28.35 22.19 -9.22
N VAL A 387 27.44 22.59 -8.32
CA VAL A 387 27.25 24.01 -8.00
C VAL A 387 28.45 24.47 -7.19
N THR A 388 29.16 25.51 -7.67
CA THR A 388 30.39 26.01 -7.03
C THR A 388 30.22 27.37 -6.36
N THR A 389 29.10 28.04 -6.60
CA THR A 389 28.76 29.35 -5.98
C THR A 389 28.61 29.22 -4.47
N GLU A 390 28.91 30.27 -3.75
CA GLU A 390 28.71 30.35 -2.29
C GLU A 390 27.23 30.32 -1.94
N TYR A 391 26.43 31.08 -2.67
CA TYR A 391 24.97 31.07 -2.58
C TYR A 391 24.38 30.31 -3.77
N LEU A 392 23.33 29.51 -3.49
CA LEU A 392 22.66 28.75 -4.54
C LEU A 392 21.82 29.68 -5.43
N ASP A 393 21.93 29.48 -6.72
CA ASP A 393 21.09 30.13 -7.74
C ASP A 393 19.98 29.16 -8.15
N PHE A 394 18.72 29.65 -8.20
CA PHE A 394 17.56 28.82 -8.46
C PHE A 394 17.59 28.18 -9.84
N ASP A 395 17.90 28.95 -10.87
CA ASP A 395 17.86 28.46 -12.26
C ASP A 395 19.00 27.46 -12.51
N ASP A 396 20.21 27.72 -12.00
CA ASP A 396 21.34 26.80 -12.08
C ASP A 396 21.07 25.47 -11.36
N VAL A 397 20.46 25.52 -10.16
CA VAL A 397 20.09 24.32 -9.41
C VAL A 397 18.97 23.55 -10.13
N MET A 398 17.95 24.23 -10.64
CA MET A 398 16.83 23.60 -11.33
C MET A 398 17.24 22.89 -12.61
N ASP A 399 18.13 23.48 -13.42
CA ASP A 399 18.62 22.84 -14.64
C ASP A 399 19.37 21.54 -14.32
N LYS A 400 20.27 21.57 -13.34
CA LYS A 400 21.00 20.39 -12.89
C LYS A 400 20.07 19.34 -12.26
N TYR A 401 19.07 19.79 -11.53
CA TYR A 401 18.11 18.90 -10.88
C TYR A 401 17.21 18.18 -11.87
N LYS A 402 16.74 18.85 -12.92
CA LYS A 402 15.98 18.22 -13.99
C LYS A 402 16.78 17.12 -14.68
N ASP A 403 18.05 17.36 -14.99
CA ASP A 403 18.92 16.35 -15.59
C ASP A 403 19.13 15.16 -14.65
N MET A 404 19.32 15.41 -13.36
CA MET A 404 19.50 14.37 -12.36
C MET A 404 18.23 13.56 -12.14
N MET A 405 17.04 14.19 -12.11
CA MET A 405 15.75 13.50 -12.06
C MET A 405 15.52 12.62 -13.30
N LYS A 406 15.90 13.09 -14.49
CA LYS A 406 15.77 12.31 -15.73
C LYS A 406 16.65 11.06 -15.69
N TRP A 407 17.88 11.17 -15.19
CA TRP A 407 18.76 10.04 -14.95
C TRP A 407 18.15 9.07 -13.94
N LEU A 408 17.71 9.58 -12.78
CA LEU A 408 17.13 8.77 -11.71
C LEU A 408 15.91 8.00 -12.21
N ALA A 409 15.00 8.65 -12.93
CA ALA A 409 13.83 8.02 -13.53
C ALA A 409 14.20 6.83 -14.42
N LYS A 410 15.24 6.98 -15.26
CA LYS A 410 15.73 5.91 -16.14
C LYS A 410 16.28 4.72 -15.34
N VAL A 411 17.14 4.97 -14.37
CA VAL A 411 17.73 3.90 -13.54
C VAL A 411 16.63 3.18 -12.73
N TYR A 412 15.70 3.94 -12.18
CA TYR A 412 14.59 3.43 -11.38
C TYR A 412 13.67 2.52 -12.20
N VAL A 413 13.21 2.97 -13.37
CA VAL A 413 12.36 2.14 -14.26
C VAL A 413 13.10 0.87 -14.70
N ASN A 414 14.38 0.97 -15.05
CA ASN A 414 15.17 -0.19 -15.45
C ASN A 414 15.35 -1.19 -14.31
N ALA A 415 15.57 -0.74 -13.08
CA ALA A 415 15.64 -1.61 -11.90
C ALA A 415 14.31 -2.35 -11.67
N LEU A 416 13.18 -1.64 -11.79
CA LEU A 416 11.86 -2.24 -11.68
C LEU A 416 11.56 -3.24 -12.81
N ASN A 417 11.97 -2.96 -14.03
CA ASN A 417 11.82 -3.91 -15.15
C ASN A 417 12.54 -5.23 -14.85
N ILE A 418 13.77 -5.18 -14.31
CA ILE A 418 14.54 -6.37 -13.89
C ILE A 418 13.81 -7.10 -12.77
N ILE A 419 13.30 -6.40 -11.77
CA ILE A 419 12.61 -6.99 -10.63
C ILE A 419 11.35 -7.73 -11.09
N HIS A 420 10.48 -7.07 -11.84
CA HIS A 420 9.20 -7.65 -12.25
C HIS A 420 9.34 -8.78 -13.27
N TYR A 421 10.36 -8.71 -14.13
CA TYR A 421 10.74 -9.86 -14.97
C TYR A 421 11.12 -11.08 -14.12
N ASN A 422 11.92 -10.88 -13.07
CA ASN A 422 12.37 -11.98 -12.22
C ASN A 422 11.26 -12.50 -11.30
N HIS A 423 10.31 -11.66 -10.87
CA HIS A 423 9.10 -12.13 -10.20
C HIS A 423 8.31 -13.07 -11.09
N ASP A 424 7.98 -12.66 -12.30
CA ASP A 424 7.26 -13.53 -13.25
C ASP A 424 7.99 -14.84 -13.54
N LYS A 425 9.32 -14.82 -13.52
CA LYS A 425 10.13 -16.00 -13.86
C LYS A 425 10.32 -16.99 -12.71
N TYR A 426 10.46 -16.51 -11.48
CA TYR A 426 10.88 -17.34 -10.34
C TYR A 426 9.89 -17.36 -9.18
N SER A 427 8.92 -16.47 -9.17
CA SER A 427 7.97 -16.25 -8.06
C SER A 427 6.62 -15.74 -8.58
N TYR A 428 6.09 -16.37 -9.65
CA TYR A 428 4.81 -16.02 -10.24
C TYR A 428 3.66 -16.31 -9.27
N GLU A 429 2.75 -15.39 -9.14
CA GLU A 429 1.61 -15.41 -8.21
C GLU A 429 0.44 -16.21 -8.80
N ARG A 430 0.60 -17.53 -8.90
CA ARG A 430 -0.28 -18.43 -9.63
C ARG A 430 -1.74 -18.34 -9.21
N LEU A 431 -1.99 -18.41 -7.90
CA LEU A 431 -3.36 -18.41 -7.37
C LEU A 431 -4.03 -17.05 -7.49
N GLN A 432 -3.34 -15.97 -7.10
CA GLN A 432 -3.94 -14.64 -7.22
C GLN A 432 -4.29 -14.32 -8.68
N MET A 433 -3.41 -14.70 -9.60
CA MET A 433 -3.64 -14.51 -11.05
C MET A 433 -4.72 -15.45 -11.61
N ALA A 434 -4.91 -16.63 -11.02
CA ALA A 434 -6.03 -17.52 -11.37
C ALA A 434 -7.41 -16.90 -11.04
N LEU A 435 -7.43 -15.98 -10.09
CA LEU A 435 -8.63 -15.24 -9.67
C LEU A 435 -8.79 -13.89 -10.40
N HIS A 436 -8.10 -13.74 -11.54
CA HIS A 436 -8.22 -12.56 -12.42
C HIS A 436 -8.86 -12.93 -13.76
N ASP A 437 -9.43 -11.92 -14.41
CA ASP A 437 -9.84 -12.01 -15.80
C ASP A 437 -8.64 -12.30 -16.71
N LYS A 438 -8.87 -12.86 -17.89
CA LYS A 438 -7.81 -13.15 -18.86
C LYS A 438 -6.99 -11.89 -19.23
N LYS A 439 -7.64 -10.74 -19.35
CA LYS A 439 -6.97 -9.46 -19.61
C LYS A 439 -6.78 -8.71 -18.31
N VAL A 440 -5.53 -8.64 -17.87
CA VAL A 440 -5.14 -7.91 -16.67
C VAL A 440 -4.48 -6.59 -17.06
N THR A 441 -5.02 -5.48 -16.58
CA THR A 441 -4.34 -4.18 -16.64
C THR A 441 -3.21 -4.17 -15.62
N ARG A 442 -2.02 -3.79 -16.05
CA ARG A 442 -0.82 -3.73 -15.20
C ARG A 442 -0.44 -2.28 -14.99
N TRP A 443 -0.51 -1.83 -13.74
CA TRP A 443 0.02 -0.54 -13.34
C TRP A 443 1.50 -0.67 -13.00
N PHE A 444 2.31 0.26 -13.51
CA PHE A 444 3.74 0.34 -13.18
C PHE A 444 3.91 1.43 -12.12
N ALA A 445 3.82 0.98 -10.84
CA ALA A 445 3.71 1.87 -9.70
C ALA A 445 5.08 2.29 -9.19
N THR A 446 5.49 3.49 -9.53
CA THR A 446 6.66 4.17 -8.94
C THR A 446 6.28 4.90 -7.65
N GLY A 447 7.22 5.55 -7.00
CA GLY A 447 6.93 6.33 -5.80
C GLY A 447 7.95 7.44 -5.58
N ILE A 448 7.51 8.47 -4.88
CA ILE A 448 8.28 9.66 -4.51
C ILE A 448 8.38 9.77 -3.00
N ALA A 449 9.60 10.00 -2.48
CA ALA A 449 9.87 10.37 -1.11
C ALA A 449 10.52 11.76 -1.04
N GLY A 450 10.19 12.53 -0.01
CA GLY A 450 10.81 13.84 0.25
C GLY A 450 10.20 15.01 -0.53
N LEU A 451 8.93 14.90 -0.98
CA LEU A 451 8.27 15.95 -1.75
C LEU A 451 8.30 17.31 -1.05
N SER A 452 7.81 17.38 0.19
CA SER A 452 7.75 18.64 0.95
C SER A 452 9.13 19.21 1.25
N VAL A 453 10.13 18.35 1.50
CA VAL A 453 11.52 18.76 1.70
C VAL A 453 12.09 19.45 0.45
N VAL A 454 11.81 18.89 -0.73
CA VAL A 454 12.29 19.47 -2.00
C VAL A 454 11.54 20.73 -2.34
N ALA A 455 10.21 20.75 -2.18
CA ALA A 455 9.42 21.97 -2.42
C ALA A 455 9.89 23.14 -1.57
N ASP A 456 10.10 22.90 -0.26
CA ASP A 456 10.63 23.90 0.67
C ASP A 456 12.08 24.29 0.33
N SER A 457 12.93 23.33 -0.06
CA SER A 457 14.30 23.60 -0.48
C SER A 457 14.38 24.50 -1.71
N LEU A 458 13.57 24.22 -2.73
CA LEU A 458 13.48 25.04 -3.93
C LEU A 458 12.87 26.41 -3.62
N SER A 459 11.89 26.47 -2.74
CA SER A 459 11.31 27.73 -2.25
C SER A 459 12.35 28.56 -1.50
N ALA A 460 13.15 27.95 -0.63
CA ALA A 460 14.23 28.64 0.09
C ALA A 460 15.27 29.20 -0.88
N ILE A 461 15.71 28.42 -1.88
CA ILE A 461 16.67 28.88 -2.91
C ILE A 461 16.09 30.04 -3.73
N LYS A 462 14.79 30.01 -4.03
CA LYS A 462 14.12 31.02 -4.87
C LYS A 462 13.80 32.32 -4.15
N TYR A 463 13.39 32.27 -2.89
CA TYR A 463 12.81 33.42 -2.17
C TYR A 463 13.64 33.90 -0.98
N ALA A 464 14.62 33.11 -0.54
CA ALA A 464 15.60 33.51 0.49
C ALA A 464 17.02 33.48 -0.09
N ARG A 465 18.04 33.54 0.76
CA ARG A 465 19.43 33.35 0.37
C ARG A 465 19.97 32.10 1.04
N VAL A 466 20.34 31.09 0.27
CA VAL A 466 20.84 29.82 0.78
C VAL A 466 22.34 29.71 0.49
N LYS A 467 23.15 29.77 1.56
CA LYS A 467 24.59 29.59 1.50
C LYS A 467 24.96 28.13 1.65
N ALA A 468 25.76 27.60 0.71
CA ALA A 468 26.25 26.22 0.75
C ALA A 468 27.50 26.11 1.63
N VAL A 469 27.48 25.19 2.61
CA VAL A 469 28.63 24.86 3.47
C VAL A 469 29.27 23.60 2.95
N ARG A 470 30.58 23.68 2.62
CA ARG A 470 31.33 22.60 1.99
C ARG A 470 32.40 22.02 2.93
N ASN A 471 32.60 20.73 2.82
CA ASN A 471 33.74 20.07 3.45
C ASN A 471 35.05 20.24 2.64
N ASP A 472 36.15 19.71 3.15
CA ASP A 472 37.50 19.79 2.52
C ASP A 472 37.56 19.19 1.11
N LYS A 473 36.60 18.33 0.74
CA LYS A 473 36.49 17.74 -0.60
C LYS A 473 35.61 18.54 -1.54
N GLY A 474 35.08 19.68 -1.08
CA GLY A 474 34.17 20.55 -1.85
C GLY A 474 32.73 20.04 -1.92
N ILE A 475 32.39 18.99 -1.18
CA ILE A 475 31.01 18.45 -1.11
C ILE A 475 30.19 19.33 -0.18
N VAL A 476 29.01 19.76 -0.62
CA VAL A 476 28.08 20.51 0.23
C VAL A 476 27.47 19.55 1.25
N THR A 477 27.66 19.84 2.53
CA THR A 477 27.22 19.01 3.65
C THR A 477 26.24 19.70 4.60
N ASP A 478 26.13 21.04 4.53
CA ASP A 478 25.13 21.81 5.29
C ASP A 478 24.74 23.10 4.54
N TYR A 479 23.72 23.76 5.00
CA TYR A 479 23.18 24.99 4.42
C TYR A 479 22.84 26.01 5.51
N ILE A 480 23.11 27.30 5.21
CA ILE A 480 22.69 28.44 6.02
C ILE A 480 21.64 29.20 5.23
N VAL A 481 20.45 29.32 5.79
CA VAL A 481 19.32 30.03 5.18
C VAL A 481 19.19 31.42 5.81
N GLU A 482 19.30 32.45 4.98
CA GLU A 482 19.19 33.86 5.36
C GLU A 482 17.87 34.42 4.80
N GLY A 483 16.97 34.83 5.66
CA GLY A 483 15.63 35.32 5.28
C GLY A 483 14.54 34.26 5.43
N ASP A 484 13.31 34.66 5.14
CA ASP A 484 12.13 33.80 5.18
C ASP A 484 11.70 33.44 3.75
N PHE A 485 10.98 32.32 3.64
CA PHE A 485 10.50 31.78 2.37
C PHE A 485 9.13 31.11 2.54
N PRO A 486 8.32 31.01 1.48
CA PRO A 486 7.07 30.26 1.49
C PRO A 486 7.31 28.78 1.83
N LYS A 487 6.55 28.25 2.80
CA LYS A 487 6.65 26.86 3.24
C LYS A 487 5.42 26.08 2.81
N TYR A 488 5.63 24.88 2.29
CA TYR A 488 4.57 23.96 1.89
C TYR A 488 3.66 23.60 3.08
N GLY A 489 2.36 23.48 2.83
CA GLY A 489 1.35 23.24 3.87
C GLY A 489 0.69 24.51 4.40
N ASN A 490 0.81 25.65 3.72
CA ASN A 490 0.21 26.93 4.11
C ASN A 490 -0.73 27.52 3.06
N ASN A 491 -1.18 26.73 2.10
CA ASN A 491 -1.99 27.18 0.97
C ASN A 491 -1.36 28.38 0.25
N ASP A 492 -0.05 28.30 -0.01
CA ASP A 492 0.73 29.33 -0.69
C ASP A 492 1.17 28.83 -2.08
N ASP A 493 0.55 29.37 -3.12
CA ASP A 493 0.78 28.94 -4.50
C ASP A 493 2.24 29.02 -4.95
N ARG A 494 3.04 29.89 -4.33
CA ARG A 494 4.46 30.03 -4.66
C ARG A 494 5.27 28.77 -4.40
N VAL A 495 4.90 27.98 -3.39
CA VAL A 495 5.57 26.73 -3.03
C VAL A 495 4.72 25.51 -3.41
N ASP A 496 3.40 25.60 -3.31
CA ASP A 496 2.49 24.51 -3.68
C ASP A 496 2.65 24.15 -5.17
N GLN A 497 2.83 25.17 -6.04
CA GLN A 497 3.09 24.94 -7.46
C GLN A 497 4.45 24.26 -7.69
N LEU A 498 5.49 24.59 -6.92
CA LEU A 498 6.78 23.88 -6.99
C LEU A 498 6.62 22.39 -6.67
N ALA A 499 5.81 22.05 -5.65
CA ALA A 499 5.52 20.67 -5.31
C ALA A 499 4.76 19.94 -6.44
N ALA A 500 3.74 20.57 -7.00
CA ALA A 500 2.97 20.01 -8.12
C ALA A 500 3.84 19.82 -9.37
N ASP A 501 4.66 20.81 -9.73
CA ASP A 501 5.57 20.76 -10.89
C ASP A 501 6.63 19.65 -10.74
N LEU A 502 7.10 19.39 -9.52
CA LEU A 502 8.04 18.30 -9.23
C LEU A 502 7.44 16.94 -9.56
N VAL A 503 6.24 16.68 -9.09
CA VAL A 503 5.53 15.42 -9.34
C VAL A 503 5.31 15.24 -10.83
N HIS A 504 4.76 16.26 -11.48
CA HIS A 504 4.49 16.24 -12.93
C HIS A 504 5.76 16.02 -13.76
N THR A 505 6.84 16.75 -13.43
CA THR A 505 8.13 16.65 -14.12
C THR A 505 8.74 15.26 -13.96
N PHE A 506 8.80 14.73 -12.74
CA PHE A 506 9.35 13.39 -12.50
C PHE A 506 8.54 12.32 -13.22
N MET A 507 7.21 12.40 -13.16
CA MET A 507 6.33 11.48 -13.90
C MET A 507 6.49 11.57 -15.40
N SER A 508 6.73 12.76 -15.98
CA SER A 508 7.01 12.89 -17.41
C SER A 508 8.26 12.11 -17.81
N TYR A 509 9.30 12.11 -16.96
CA TYR A 509 10.52 11.32 -17.18
C TYR A 509 10.28 9.82 -17.01
N ILE A 510 9.50 9.39 -16.01
CA ILE A 510 9.10 7.99 -15.84
C ILE A 510 8.37 7.49 -17.09
N LYS A 511 7.36 8.23 -17.57
CA LYS A 511 6.55 7.90 -18.76
C LYS A 511 7.38 7.81 -20.05
N GLY A 512 8.53 8.49 -20.12
CA GLY A 512 9.47 8.43 -21.24
C GLY A 512 10.29 7.14 -21.36
N ASN A 513 10.15 6.19 -20.40
CA ASN A 513 10.90 4.95 -20.39
C ASN A 513 10.02 3.74 -20.71
N HIS A 514 10.63 2.70 -21.28
CA HIS A 514 9.94 1.44 -21.53
C HIS A 514 9.69 0.68 -20.23
N THR A 515 8.45 0.27 -20.01
CA THR A 515 8.01 -0.49 -18.83
C THR A 515 7.80 -1.97 -19.14
N TYR A 516 8.12 -2.84 -18.20
CA TYR A 516 7.94 -4.28 -18.34
C TYR A 516 6.48 -4.62 -18.66
N ARG A 517 6.27 -5.47 -19.69
CA ARG A 517 4.94 -5.92 -20.17
C ARG A 517 3.97 -4.76 -20.49
N GLY A 518 4.49 -3.60 -20.85
CA GLY A 518 3.66 -2.43 -21.14
C GLY A 518 2.87 -1.90 -19.95
N GLY A 519 3.37 -2.10 -18.74
CA GLY A 519 2.73 -1.57 -17.53
C GLY A 519 2.53 -0.05 -17.61
N ILE A 520 1.36 0.43 -17.22
CA ILE A 520 0.98 1.85 -17.28
C ILE A 520 1.66 2.60 -16.13
N PRO A 521 2.54 3.57 -16.41
CA PRO A 521 3.24 4.28 -15.36
C PRO A 521 2.31 5.12 -14.49
N THR A 522 2.48 4.98 -13.18
CA THR A 522 1.86 5.83 -12.16
C THR A 522 2.85 6.03 -11.00
N THR A 523 2.52 6.90 -10.06
CA THR A 523 3.35 7.10 -8.87
C THR A 523 2.50 7.19 -7.60
N SER A 524 3.17 6.98 -6.46
CA SER A 524 2.62 7.32 -5.14
C SER A 524 3.45 8.40 -4.46
N ILE A 525 2.81 9.19 -3.62
CA ILE A 525 3.45 10.09 -2.66
C ILE A 525 3.09 9.58 -1.28
N LEU A 526 3.76 8.50 -0.89
CA LEU A 526 3.47 7.72 0.29
C LEU A 526 4.78 7.20 0.87
N THR A 527 5.06 7.46 2.13
CA THR A 527 6.25 6.91 2.81
C THR A 527 5.89 5.97 3.94
N ILE A 528 4.64 5.97 4.40
CA ILE A 528 4.24 5.25 5.62
C ILE A 528 5.20 5.70 6.75
N THR A 529 5.74 4.75 7.50
CA THR A 529 6.75 4.95 8.55
C THR A 529 8.19 5.05 8.03
N SER A 530 8.42 4.78 6.75
CA SER A 530 9.76 4.82 6.13
C SER A 530 10.31 6.24 5.93
N ASN A 531 9.50 7.29 6.19
CA ASN A 531 9.97 8.68 6.22
C ASN A 531 11.19 8.89 7.12
N VAL A 532 11.28 8.16 8.23
CA VAL A 532 12.43 8.17 9.15
C VAL A 532 13.67 7.60 8.44
N VAL A 533 13.54 6.46 7.77
CA VAL A 533 14.64 5.81 7.05
C VAL A 533 15.16 6.69 5.92
N TYR A 534 14.26 7.33 5.16
CA TYR A 534 14.66 8.29 4.12
C TYR A 534 15.43 9.47 4.71
N GLY A 535 14.94 10.04 5.83
CA GLY A 535 15.60 11.14 6.52
C GLY A 535 16.99 10.77 7.03
N ASN A 536 17.13 9.60 7.68
CA ASN A 536 18.40 9.09 8.22
C ASN A 536 19.46 8.91 7.12
N ASN A 537 19.04 8.57 5.91
CA ASN A 537 19.92 8.36 4.77
C ASN A 537 20.05 9.58 3.85
N THR A 538 19.68 10.78 4.32
CA THR A 538 19.78 12.02 3.53
C THR A 538 20.50 13.09 4.32
N GLY A 539 21.47 13.74 3.69
CA GLY A 539 22.22 14.88 4.23
C GLY A 539 21.34 16.08 4.54
N ALA A 540 21.92 17.17 5.03
CA ALA A 540 21.21 18.43 5.21
C ALA A 540 20.65 18.95 3.88
N THR A 541 19.52 19.68 3.92
CA THR A 541 18.83 20.17 2.73
C THR A 541 18.69 21.71 2.75
N PRO A 542 18.57 22.33 1.56
CA PRO A 542 18.56 23.80 1.43
C PRO A 542 17.46 24.53 2.21
N ASP A 543 16.39 23.83 2.61
CA ASP A 543 15.30 24.34 3.44
C ASP A 543 15.65 24.47 4.94
N GLY A 544 16.89 24.11 5.32
CA GLY A 544 17.41 24.13 6.68
C GLY A 544 17.20 22.84 7.48
N ARG A 545 16.62 21.77 6.89
CA ARG A 545 16.55 20.44 7.49
C ARG A 545 17.97 19.90 7.68
N LYS A 546 18.27 19.42 8.87
CA LYS A 546 19.60 18.86 9.19
C LYS A 546 19.73 17.40 8.74
N ALA A 547 20.95 16.98 8.48
CA ALA A 547 21.27 15.60 8.13
C ALA A 547 20.68 14.63 9.17
N GLY A 548 20.07 13.54 8.69
CA GLY A 548 19.45 12.52 9.54
C GLY A 548 18.08 12.86 10.13
N GLN A 549 17.59 14.09 10.01
CA GLN A 549 16.22 14.39 10.45
C GLN A 549 15.19 13.67 9.57
N PRO A 550 14.13 13.08 10.17
CA PRO A 550 13.06 12.45 9.41
C PRO A 550 12.44 13.37 8.36
N PHE A 551 11.98 12.79 7.26
CA PHE A 551 11.08 13.49 6.34
C PHE A 551 9.67 13.56 6.92
N ALA A 552 8.82 14.41 6.37
CA ALA A 552 7.40 14.31 6.59
C ALA A 552 6.85 13.02 5.94
N PRO A 553 5.85 12.36 6.54
CA PRO A 553 5.21 11.20 5.93
C PRO A 553 4.41 11.60 4.69
N GLY A 554 4.53 10.84 3.61
CA GLY A 554 3.75 11.05 2.39
C GLY A 554 3.83 12.46 1.83
N ALA A 555 2.68 13.06 1.63
CA ALA A 555 2.52 14.42 1.12
C ALA A 555 2.37 15.48 2.23
N ASN A 556 2.55 15.10 3.48
CA ASN A 556 2.48 16.04 4.61
C ASN A 556 3.52 17.15 4.48
N PRO A 557 3.22 18.35 4.95
CA PRO A 557 4.23 19.38 5.19
C PRO A 557 5.25 18.91 6.22
N MET A 558 6.46 19.46 6.17
CA MET A 558 7.48 19.20 7.17
C MET A 558 7.02 19.70 8.54
N HIS A 559 7.40 18.97 9.55
CA HIS A 559 7.00 19.23 10.94
C HIS A 559 7.22 20.69 11.36
N HIS A 560 6.20 21.30 11.98
CA HIS A 560 6.13 22.72 12.37
C HIS A 560 6.22 23.75 11.23
N ARG A 561 5.98 23.38 9.97
CA ARG A 561 6.00 24.34 8.86
C ARG A 561 4.62 24.81 8.42
N ASP A 562 3.59 24.04 8.71
CA ASP A 562 2.18 24.34 8.45
C ASP A 562 1.60 25.25 9.57
N SER A 563 1.88 26.52 9.46
CA SER A 563 1.53 27.51 10.49
C SER A 563 0.15 28.16 10.32
N ARG A 564 -0.57 27.89 9.21
CA ARG A 564 -1.87 28.49 8.89
C ARG A 564 -3.07 27.58 9.19
N GLY A 565 -2.85 26.51 9.96
CA GLY A 565 -3.90 25.61 10.41
C GLY A 565 -4.23 24.48 9.42
N ALA A 566 -5.11 23.59 9.85
CA ALA A 566 -5.43 22.34 9.18
C ALA A 566 -5.93 22.53 7.74
N VAL A 567 -6.89 23.43 7.53
CA VAL A 567 -7.48 23.69 6.20
C VAL A 567 -6.43 24.15 5.20
N ALA A 568 -5.51 25.02 5.60
CA ALA A 568 -4.44 25.47 4.72
C ALA A 568 -3.44 24.34 4.40
N SER A 569 -3.13 23.49 5.38
CA SER A 569 -2.28 22.32 5.20
C SER A 569 -2.88 21.35 4.18
N LEU A 570 -4.16 21.01 4.34
CA LEU A 570 -4.90 20.12 3.45
C LEU A 570 -5.07 20.72 2.05
N ALA A 571 -5.34 22.04 1.94
CA ALA A 571 -5.45 22.73 0.66
C ALA A 571 -4.16 22.68 -0.15
N SER A 572 -2.97 22.73 0.49
CA SER A 572 -1.69 22.53 -0.22
C SER A 572 -1.57 21.13 -0.81
N VAL A 573 -1.97 20.09 -0.06
CA VAL A 573 -1.96 18.69 -0.53
C VAL A 573 -2.96 18.52 -1.67
N ALA A 574 -4.14 19.12 -1.59
CA ALA A 574 -5.18 19.03 -2.61
C ALA A 574 -4.77 19.59 -4.00
N LYS A 575 -3.74 20.45 -4.05
CA LYS A 575 -3.21 21.00 -5.32
C LYS A 575 -2.25 20.06 -6.06
N LEU A 576 -1.86 18.94 -5.46
CA LEU A 576 -0.96 17.98 -6.10
C LEU A 576 -1.62 17.33 -7.32
N PRO A 577 -0.84 16.91 -8.34
CA PRO A 577 -1.39 16.33 -9.56
C PRO A 577 -1.79 14.86 -9.37
N PHE A 578 -2.93 14.61 -8.75
CA PHE A 578 -3.46 13.27 -8.46
C PHE A 578 -3.57 12.37 -9.69
N ARG A 579 -3.81 12.94 -10.88
CA ARG A 579 -3.84 12.19 -12.14
C ARG A 579 -2.51 11.52 -12.49
N ASP A 580 -1.40 12.07 -12.03
CA ASP A 580 -0.06 11.48 -12.18
C ASP A 580 0.24 10.49 -11.03
N ALA A 581 -0.47 10.58 -9.92
CA ALA A 581 -0.23 9.83 -8.68
C ALA A 581 -1.39 8.88 -8.32
N GLN A 582 -1.88 8.09 -9.28
CA GLN A 582 -3.00 7.16 -9.09
C GLN A 582 -2.63 5.93 -8.23
N ASP A 583 -1.36 5.75 -7.90
CA ASP A 583 -0.93 4.78 -6.87
C ASP A 583 -1.08 5.34 -5.44
N GLY A 584 -1.63 6.55 -5.32
CA GLY A 584 -2.09 7.15 -4.09
C GLY A 584 -1.18 8.25 -3.51
N ILE A 585 -1.83 9.20 -2.87
CA ILE A 585 -1.18 10.28 -2.11
C ILE A 585 -1.65 10.16 -0.66
N SER A 586 -0.73 9.88 0.26
CA SER A 586 -1.10 9.82 1.68
C SER A 586 -0.87 11.17 2.37
N ASN A 587 -1.83 11.53 3.19
CA ASN A 587 -1.73 12.65 4.12
C ASN A 587 -2.23 12.20 5.49
N THR A 588 -1.38 12.26 6.49
CA THR A 588 -1.74 11.89 7.87
C THR A 588 -1.98 13.15 8.67
N PHE A 589 -3.18 13.28 9.21
CA PHE A 589 -3.54 14.41 10.05
C PHE A 589 -3.88 13.92 11.46
N SER A 590 -3.26 14.50 12.48
CA SER A 590 -3.52 14.15 13.88
C SER A 590 -4.37 15.22 14.54
N ILE A 591 -5.50 14.82 15.10
CA ILE A 591 -6.39 15.69 15.87
C ILE A 591 -6.40 15.21 17.32
N ILE A 592 -6.16 16.13 18.24
CA ILE A 592 -6.32 15.85 19.67
C ILE A 592 -7.80 16.10 20.01
N PRO A 593 -8.55 15.08 20.44
CA PRO A 593 -9.99 15.23 20.71
C PRO A 593 -10.33 16.41 21.62
N GLY A 594 -9.56 16.66 22.69
CA GLY A 594 -9.76 17.78 23.58
C GLY A 594 -9.61 19.17 22.94
N ALA A 595 -9.03 19.27 21.73
CA ALA A 595 -8.99 20.52 20.96
C ALA A 595 -10.30 20.80 20.21
N LEU A 596 -11.16 19.78 20.05
CA LEU A 596 -12.45 19.88 19.38
C LEU A 596 -13.62 20.13 20.34
N GLY A 597 -13.40 20.06 21.66
CA GLY A 597 -14.43 20.26 22.67
C GLY A 597 -14.18 19.47 23.96
N LYS A 598 -15.17 19.39 24.82
CA LYS A 598 -15.12 18.55 26.02
C LYS A 598 -15.39 17.09 25.65
N ASP A 599 -14.88 16.15 26.45
CA ASP A 599 -14.90 14.70 26.17
C ASP A 599 -16.30 14.12 25.88
N ASP A 600 -17.35 14.74 26.38
CA ASP A 600 -18.76 14.37 26.15
C ASP A 600 -19.42 15.10 24.95
N GLN A 601 -18.70 16.01 24.31
CA GLN A 601 -19.13 16.83 23.18
C GLN A 601 -18.20 16.72 21.98
N ILE A 602 -17.61 15.58 21.74
CA ILE A 602 -16.86 15.34 20.51
C ILE A 602 -17.86 15.06 19.40
N PHE A 603 -18.25 16.15 18.76
CA PHE A 603 -19.13 16.09 17.62
C PHE A 603 -18.32 15.78 16.36
N MET A 604 -18.86 14.89 15.64
CA MET A 604 -18.44 14.56 14.31
C MET A 604 -19.28 15.41 13.38
N GLY A 605 -18.81 16.56 13.09
CA GLY A 605 -19.29 17.35 11.97
C GLY A 605 -19.12 16.57 10.66
N ASP A 606 -19.82 16.96 9.62
CA ASP A 606 -19.65 16.37 8.32
C ASP A 606 -18.18 16.38 7.90
N LEU A 607 -17.68 15.19 7.59
CA LEU A 607 -16.33 15.03 7.06
C LEU A 607 -16.38 15.45 5.58
N GLU A 608 -16.61 16.72 5.33
CA GLU A 608 -16.52 17.27 3.99
C GLU A 608 -15.09 17.72 3.70
N VAL A 609 -14.41 16.93 2.91
CA VAL A 609 -13.24 17.39 2.22
C VAL A 609 -13.61 17.60 0.76
N GLU A 610 -13.87 18.81 0.39
CA GLU A 610 -13.84 19.22 -0.99
C GLU A 610 -12.38 19.18 -1.50
N LEU A 611 -11.92 18.00 -1.89
CA LEU A 611 -10.71 17.86 -2.68
C LEU A 611 -11.09 18.13 -4.14
N ASN A 612 -11.30 19.41 -4.47
CA ASN A 612 -11.62 19.82 -5.83
C ASN A 612 -10.51 19.39 -6.80
N GLY A 613 -10.85 18.49 -7.71
CA GLY A 613 -10.02 18.14 -8.86
C GLY A 613 -9.06 16.97 -8.71
N CYS A 614 -9.13 16.22 -7.65
CA CYS A 614 -8.27 15.07 -7.44
C CYS A 614 -8.81 13.81 -8.12
N GLY A 615 -8.07 13.27 -9.07
CA GLY A 615 -8.31 11.93 -9.62
C GLY A 615 -7.20 10.99 -9.17
N GLY A 616 -7.38 10.28 -8.07
CA GLY A 616 -6.39 9.33 -7.57
C GLY A 616 -6.40 9.24 -6.03
N GLY A 617 -6.07 8.06 -5.51
CA GLY A 617 -6.16 7.75 -4.10
C GLY A 617 -5.51 8.76 -3.17
N CYS A 618 -6.35 9.41 -2.42
CA CYS A 618 -5.96 10.20 -1.28
C CYS A 618 -6.56 9.53 -0.04
N GLU A 619 -5.77 9.29 0.97
CA GLU A 619 -6.35 9.13 2.30
C GLU A 619 -7.11 10.43 2.58
N ALA A 620 -8.43 10.35 2.62
CA ALA A 620 -9.24 11.54 2.88
C ALA A 620 -8.82 12.14 4.22
N PRO A 621 -8.34 13.39 4.24
CA PRO A 621 -8.05 14.02 5.51
C PRO A 621 -9.39 14.21 6.25
N THR A 622 -9.41 13.84 7.51
CA THR A 622 -10.54 14.07 8.40
C THR A 622 -10.58 15.54 8.77
N LEU A 623 -11.33 16.33 8.04
CA LEU A 623 -11.73 17.67 8.45
C LEU A 623 -13.00 17.56 9.28
N PHE A 624 -12.92 18.00 10.52
CA PHE A 624 -14.09 18.18 11.37
C PHE A 624 -14.52 19.64 11.25
N GLU A 625 -15.65 19.90 10.60
CA GLU A 625 -16.41 21.11 10.86
C GLU A 625 -17.30 20.83 12.07
N GLY A 626 -17.07 21.50 13.17
CA GLY A 626 -17.86 21.35 14.39
C GLY A 626 -19.30 21.76 14.15
N LEU A 627 -20.25 20.91 14.54
CA LEU A 627 -21.63 21.32 14.71
C LEU A 627 -21.71 22.28 15.91
N ASP A 628 -22.23 23.47 15.68
CA ASP A 628 -22.27 24.53 16.67
C ASP A 628 -23.35 24.39 17.74
N SER A 629 -24.15 23.32 17.78
CA SER A 629 -25.23 23.19 18.76
C SER A 629 -25.57 21.75 19.17
N GLU A 630 -25.82 21.57 20.46
CA GLU A 630 -26.37 20.34 21.07
C GLU A 630 -27.76 19.95 20.53
N ALA A 631 -28.47 20.87 19.88
CA ALA A 631 -29.85 20.66 19.40
C ALA A 631 -29.94 19.70 18.18
N ASP A 632 -28.86 19.56 17.42
CA ASP A 632 -28.84 18.74 16.19
C ASP A 632 -28.71 17.24 16.46
N ILE A 633 -28.53 16.84 17.72
CA ILE A 633 -28.31 15.44 18.12
C ILE A 633 -29.56 14.75 18.62
N GLU A 634 -30.51 15.49 19.19
CA GLU A 634 -31.73 14.89 19.76
C GLU A 634 -32.80 14.56 18.71
N GLU A 635 -32.69 15.07 17.47
CA GLU A 635 -33.72 14.87 16.41
C GLU A 635 -33.31 13.90 15.29
N SER A 636 -32.17 13.21 15.38
CA SER A 636 -31.73 12.27 14.31
C SER A 636 -31.70 10.81 14.73
#